data_2e7b297a9bf4f07e9d227cd0688b67c9
#
_entry.id   2e7b297a9bf4f07e9d227cd0688b67c9
#
_cell.length_a   1.000
_cell.length_b   1.000
_cell.length_c   1.000
_cell.angle_alpha   90.00
_cell.angle_beta   90.00
_cell.angle_gamma   90.00
#
_symmetry.space_group_name_H-M   'P 1'
#
loop_
_entity.id
_entity.type
_entity.pdbx_description
1 polymer ?
#
loop_
_entity_poly.entity_id
_entity_poly.type
_entity_poly.pdbx_seq_one_letter_code
_entity_poly.pdbx_strand_id
1 'polypeptide(L)'
;QTLATIYHLAGPDFELGQYEFQCLHGMGEPLYEEVVGEAKLSRPCRIYAPVGTHETLLAYLVRRLLENGANSSFVNRIADEAVSIDELVVDPVEQTRAMPRPGTRHDEIMVAKELYSDRRNSAGIDLSDESALAALSLALMESAQAVWLAAPSRGPTIERPILNPGDRRDIVGTVHELSADAAAAAVARAAQSTWGETSVLDRAAILERAADAMQTRMPILLGLIMREAGKSLPNAIAEVREAIDFLRYYAHRARATFGERQQPLGPIVCISPWNFPLAIFTGQVVAALVAGNPVLAKPAGMTPLIAAEAVRLLHEAGVPMDTLQLMPGGGELGGALVAAPETAGVMFTGSTEVARIIQGQLAERLSPAGRPIPLIAETGGQNAMIVDSSALAEQVVADVLISAFDSAGQRCSALRVLCIQEDVADRILSMLKGALKELRIGNTDTLNIDIGPVITAGSKEEIEKHILAMRCRGARVEQQQLPPETEYGTFVPPTIIEITDIAELEREVFGPVLHVVRYKRERLDALIDGINATGYGLTFGLHTRLDDTIERVTGRIKAGNLYVNRNTIGAIVGVQPFGGRGLSGTGPKAGGPLYLNRLVALPPVFEARSSHLNSPLQDFVDWLEASGYAANAAMARRYGEVSALRANLTLEGPVGERNLYSLHPRGL
;
A
#
# COMPACT_ATOMS: atom_id res chain seq x y z
N GLN A 1 11.87 -43.84 3.38
CA GLN A 1 12.76 -43.72 2.22
C GLN A 1 14.16 -43.27 2.65
N THR A 2 14.35 -42.07 3.21
CA THR A 2 15.67 -41.52 3.59
C THR A 2 16.45 -42.47 4.50
N LEU A 3 15.83 -43.00 5.53
CA LEU A 3 16.48 -43.96 6.44
C LEU A 3 16.94 -45.22 5.69
N ALA A 4 16.08 -45.82 4.84
CA ALA A 4 16.42 -46.97 4.05
C ALA A 4 17.53 -46.67 3.03
N THR A 5 17.51 -45.50 2.40
CA THR A 5 18.55 -45.06 1.47
C THR A 5 19.90 -44.93 2.18
N ILE A 6 19.95 -44.28 3.34
CA ILE A 6 21.18 -44.14 4.14
C ILE A 6 21.70 -45.51 4.55
N TYR A 7 20.84 -46.39 5.06
CA TYR A 7 21.22 -47.73 5.43
C TYR A 7 21.83 -48.50 4.25
N HIS A 8 21.21 -48.41 3.07
CA HIS A 8 21.67 -49.09 1.87
C HIS A 8 23.02 -48.49 1.37
N LEU A 9 23.18 -47.18 1.37
CA LEU A 9 24.41 -46.50 0.97
C LEU A 9 25.57 -46.76 1.94
N ALA A 10 25.28 -46.92 3.23
CA ALA A 10 26.29 -47.24 4.23
C ALA A 10 26.85 -48.68 4.08
N GLY A 11 26.12 -49.55 3.37
CA GLY A 11 26.53 -50.93 3.13
C GLY A 11 26.23 -51.88 4.29
N PRO A 12 26.48 -53.20 4.08
CA PRO A 12 26.17 -54.25 5.08
C PRO A 12 27.16 -54.25 6.26
N ASP A 13 28.39 -53.86 6.02
CA ASP A 13 29.46 -53.90 7.03
C ASP A 13 29.30 -52.67 7.95
N PHE A 14 29.01 -52.92 9.22
CA PHE A 14 28.81 -51.86 10.22
C PHE A 14 29.67 -52.09 11.44
N GLU A 15 30.49 -51.11 11.78
CA GLU A 15 31.19 -51.04 13.06
C GLU A 15 30.58 -49.97 13.96
N LEU A 16 30.48 -50.23 15.25
CA LEU A 16 29.91 -49.29 16.19
C LEU A 16 30.73 -47.99 16.22
N GLY A 17 30.06 -46.87 16.01
CA GLY A 17 30.69 -45.55 15.93
C GLY A 17 30.87 -45.00 14.51
N GLN A 18 30.62 -45.78 13.46
CA GLN A 18 30.67 -45.26 12.08
C GLN A 18 29.54 -44.25 11.81
N TYR A 19 28.31 -44.60 12.23
CA TYR A 19 27.15 -43.70 12.17
C TYR A 19 26.07 -44.12 13.15
N GLU A 20 25.16 -43.22 13.43
CA GLU A 20 23.94 -43.48 14.21
C GLU A 20 22.75 -42.78 13.57
N PHE A 21 21.57 -43.27 13.84
CA PHE A 21 20.35 -42.54 13.55
C PHE A 21 19.99 -41.65 14.75
N GLN A 22 19.26 -40.56 14.48
CA GLN A 22 18.76 -39.67 15.53
C GLN A 22 17.27 -39.48 15.39
N CYS A 23 16.55 -39.58 16.51
CA CYS A 23 15.12 -39.39 16.62
C CYS A 23 14.79 -38.24 17.55
N LEU A 24 13.96 -37.31 17.10
CA LEU A 24 13.39 -36.31 18.00
C LEU A 24 12.34 -36.98 18.87
N HIS A 25 12.42 -36.79 20.20
CA HIS A 25 11.46 -37.37 21.16
C HIS A 25 10.01 -37.03 20.77
N GLY A 26 9.16 -38.06 20.76
CA GLY A 26 7.75 -37.97 20.36
C GLY A 26 7.49 -37.94 18.85
N MET A 27 8.52 -38.10 18.00
CA MET A 27 8.36 -38.08 16.55
C MET A 27 8.97 -39.29 15.87
N GLY A 28 8.12 -40.16 15.32
CA GLY A 28 8.53 -41.30 14.50
C GLY A 28 9.09 -42.49 15.29
N GLU A 29 8.82 -42.62 16.57
CA GLU A 29 9.29 -43.70 17.42
C GLU A 29 9.03 -45.10 16.81
N PRO A 30 7.83 -45.43 16.25
CA PRO A 30 7.59 -46.71 15.62
C PRO A 30 8.53 -47.03 14.45
N LEU A 31 8.93 -45.98 13.68
CA LEU A 31 9.91 -46.16 12.61
C LEU A 31 11.30 -46.50 13.16
N TYR A 32 11.70 -45.82 14.23
CA TYR A 32 13.02 -46.05 14.82
C TYR A 32 13.14 -47.32 15.65
N GLU A 33 12.02 -47.89 16.11
CA GLU A 33 11.97 -49.25 16.67
C GLU A 33 12.43 -50.29 15.64
N GLU A 34 12.16 -50.07 14.34
CA GLU A 34 12.68 -50.93 13.27
C GLU A 34 14.19 -50.76 13.05
N VAL A 35 14.80 -49.70 13.54
CA VAL A 35 16.23 -49.42 13.42
C VAL A 35 17.05 -50.11 14.50
N VAL A 36 16.62 -50.08 15.77
CA VAL A 36 17.42 -50.48 16.94
C VAL A 36 17.32 -51.96 17.29
N GLY A 37 16.27 -52.67 16.87
CA GLY A 37 16.05 -54.08 17.24
C GLY A 37 17.12 -55.03 16.71
N GLU A 38 17.63 -55.97 17.54
CA GLU A 38 18.60 -57.01 17.13
C GLU A 38 18.08 -57.88 15.97
N ALA A 39 16.76 -58.12 15.95
CA ALA A 39 16.10 -58.85 14.88
C ALA A 39 15.72 -58.00 13.67
N LYS A 40 16.08 -56.69 13.68
CA LYS A 40 15.75 -55.71 12.65
C LYS A 40 17.04 -55.16 12.02
N LEU A 41 17.20 -53.80 11.94
CA LEU A 41 18.40 -53.23 11.32
C LEU A 41 19.62 -53.26 12.25
N SER A 42 19.44 -53.41 13.54
CA SER A 42 20.50 -53.44 14.56
C SER A 42 21.48 -52.27 14.45
N ARG A 43 20.96 -51.03 14.32
CA ARG A 43 21.75 -49.82 14.24
C ARG A 43 21.46 -48.94 15.47
N PRO A 44 22.48 -48.20 15.98
CA PRO A 44 22.27 -47.29 17.09
C PRO A 44 21.35 -46.12 16.70
N CYS A 45 20.47 -45.78 17.63
CA CYS A 45 19.62 -44.60 17.51
C CYS A 45 19.66 -43.78 18.80
N ARG A 46 19.93 -42.49 18.67
CA ARG A 46 19.91 -41.53 19.78
C ARG A 46 18.60 -40.75 19.76
N ILE A 47 17.88 -40.76 20.88
CA ILE A 47 16.68 -39.92 21.05
C ILE A 47 17.13 -38.61 21.72
N TYR A 48 16.74 -37.48 21.14
CA TYR A 48 17.02 -36.16 21.69
C TYR A 48 15.77 -35.30 21.81
N ALA A 49 15.81 -34.33 22.73
CA ALA A 49 14.78 -33.31 22.86
C ALA A 49 15.44 -31.95 23.07
N PRO A 50 14.90 -30.89 22.47
CA PRO A 50 15.37 -29.54 22.74
C PRO A 50 15.06 -29.15 24.19
N VAL A 51 15.98 -28.44 24.83
CA VAL A 51 15.85 -27.94 26.20
C VAL A 51 15.95 -26.43 26.19
N GLY A 52 15.01 -25.75 26.83
CA GLY A 52 14.99 -24.29 26.92
C GLY A 52 13.72 -23.77 27.58
N THR A 53 13.60 -22.45 27.68
CA THR A 53 12.37 -21.80 28.17
C THR A 53 11.30 -21.80 27.07
N HIS A 54 10.06 -21.50 27.44
CA HIS A 54 8.98 -21.41 26.46
C HIS A 54 9.24 -20.33 25.38
N GLU A 55 9.91 -19.24 25.72
CA GLU A 55 10.25 -18.18 24.77
C GLU A 55 11.21 -18.69 23.66
N THR A 56 12.18 -19.54 24.05
CA THR A 56 13.17 -20.05 23.09
C THR A 56 12.68 -21.29 22.32
N LEU A 57 11.79 -22.08 22.92
CA LEU A 57 11.31 -23.32 22.33
C LEU A 57 10.02 -23.16 21.52
N LEU A 58 9.23 -22.12 21.78
CA LEU A 58 7.90 -21.97 21.15
C LEU A 58 7.98 -22.00 19.62
N ALA A 59 8.88 -21.22 19.02
CA ALA A 59 9.05 -21.17 17.57
C ALA A 59 9.51 -22.52 16.99
N TYR A 60 10.37 -23.24 17.72
CA TYR A 60 10.80 -24.58 17.33
C TYR A 60 9.64 -25.57 17.36
N LEU A 61 8.85 -25.61 18.44
CA LEU A 61 7.73 -26.51 18.60
C LEU A 61 6.60 -26.23 17.60
N VAL A 62 6.26 -24.96 17.40
CA VAL A 62 5.25 -24.57 16.40
C VAL A 62 5.65 -25.01 15.01
N ARG A 63 6.93 -24.86 14.63
CA ARG A 63 7.44 -25.32 13.33
C ARG A 63 7.28 -26.83 13.18
N ARG A 64 7.60 -27.62 14.23
CA ARG A 64 7.40 -29.08 14.21
C ARG A 64 5.93 -29.45 14.09
N LEU A 65 5.04 -28.78 14.81
CA LEU A 65 3.60 -29.00 14.72
C LEU A 65 3.05 -28.69 13.32
N LEU A 66 3.45 -27.58 12.71
CA LEU A 66 3.05 -27.21 11.36
C LEU A 66 3.57 -28.20 10.32
N GLU A 67 4.83 -28.62 10.46
CA GLU A 67 5.45 -29.60 9.57
C GLU A 67 4.73 -30.96 9.61
N ASN A 68 4.33 -31.41 10.81
CA ASN A 68 3.58 -32.66 10.97
C ASN A 68 2.09 -32.53 10.68
N GLY A 69 1.54 -31.32 10.83
CA GLY A 69 0.12 -31.03 10.58
C GLY A 69 -0.25 -30.86 9.10
N ALA A 70 0.72 -30.76 8.20
CA ALA A 70 0.43 -30.65 6.78
C ALA A 70 -0.19 -31.96 6.24
N ASN A 71 -1.31 -31.87 5.50
CA ASN A 71 -1.99 -33.03 4.91
C ASN A 71 -1.08 -33.85 3.98
N SER A 72 -0.07 -33.21 3.39
CA SER A 72 0.94 -33.85 2.55
C SER A 72 2.09 -34.49 3.34
N SER A 73 2.15 -34.28 4.66
CA SER A 73 3.21 -34.89 5.49
C SER A 73 3.13 -36.41 5.48
N PHE A 74 4.28 -37.06 5.53
CA PHE A 74 4.36 -38.51 5.58
C PHE A 74 3.59 -39.07 6.79
N VAL A 75 3.60 -38.38 7.92
CA VAL A 75 2.90 -38.79 9.15
C VAL A 75 1.39 -38.86 8.94
N ASN A 76 0.81 -37.87 8.27
CA ASN A 76 -0.62 -37.84 7.99
C ASN A 76 -0.99 -38.87 6.90
N ARG A 77 -0.17 -39.00 5.86
CA ARG A 77 -0.40 -39.96 4.77
C ARG A 77 -0.30 -41.42 5.23
N ILE A 78 0.60 -41.73 6.16
CA ILE A 78 0.71 -43.11 6.70
C ILE A 78 -0.47 -43.48 7.62
N ALA A 79 -1.12 -42.47 8.21
CA ALA A 79 -2.31 -42.67 9.04
C ALA A 79 -3.61 -42.69 8.24
N ASP A 80 -3.57 -42.35 6.96
CA ASP A 80 -4.72 -42.34 6.06
C ASP A 80 -4.91 -43.73 5.41
N GLU A 81 -5.94 -44.42 5.82
CA GLU A 81 -6.27 -45.74 5.29
C GLU A 81 -6.59 -45.77 3.78
N ALA A 82 -6.91 -44.62 3.20
CA ALA A 82 -7.16 -44.47 1.77
C ALA A 82 -5.86 -44.43 0.92
N VAL A 83 -4.70 -44.22 1.55
CA VAL A 83 -3.40 -44.14 0.87
C VAL A 83 -2.75 -45.54 0.90
N SER A 84 -2.48 -46.10 -0.27
CA SER A 84 -1.83 -47.42 -0.37
C SER A 84 -0.35 -47.34 -0.01
N ILE A 85 0.20 -48.47 0.46
CA ILE A 85 1.65 -48.59 0.74
C ILE A 85 2.46 -48.32 -0.52
N ASP A 86 2.02 -48.79 -1.68
CA ASP A 86 2.70 -48.58 -2.95
C ASP A 86 2.79 -47.07 -3.30
N GLU A 87 1.76 -46.31 -2.99
CA GLU A 87 1.75 -44.87 -3.16
C GLU A 87 2.69 -44.13 -2.17
N LEU A 88 2.79 -44.65 -0.93
CA LEU A 88 3.68 -44.08 0.08
C LEU A 88 5.16 -44.29 -0.23
N VAL A 89 5.52 -45.42 -0.88
CA VAL A 89 6.91 -45.82 -1.14
C VAL A 89 7.35 -45.56 -2.57
N VAL A 90 6.51 -44.95 -3.40
CA VAL A 90 6.84 -44.66 -4.81
C VAL A 90 8.10 -43.81 -4.88
N ASP A 91 8.98 -44.10 -5.85
CA ASP A 91 10.18 -43.34 -6.07
C ASP A 91 9.83 -41.94 -6.57
N PRO A 92 10.25 -40.84 -5.86
CA PRO A 92 10.03 -39.45 -6.30
C PRO A 92 10.59 -39.15 -7.70
N VAL A 93 11.67 -39.85 -8.09
CA VAL A 93 12.27 -39.70 -9.43
C VAL A 93 11.34 -40.26 -10.49
N GLU A 94 10.73 -41.43 -10.25
CA GLU A 94 9.75 -42.01 -11.17
C GLU A 94 8.47 -41.18 -11.24
N GLN A 95 7.98 -40.64 -10.12
CA GLN A 95 6.87 -39.70 -10.11
C GLN A 95 7.17 -38.47 -10.97
N THR A 96 8.36 -37.90 -10.80
CA THR A 96 8.78 -36.73 -11.58
C THR A 96 8.92 -37.04 -13.06
N ARG A 97 9.45 -38.21 -13.42
CA ARG A 97 9.57 -38.68 -14.82
C ARG A 97 8.21 -38.94 -15.46
N ALA A 98 7.23 -39.37 -14.67
CA ALA A 98 5.87 -39.60 -15.15
C ALA A 98 5.10 -38.30 -15.43
N MET A 99 5.57 -37.16 -14.92
CA MET A 99 4.94 -35.87 -15.23
C MET A 99 5.09 -35.53 -16.72
N PRO A 100 4.03 -35.00 -17.39
CA PRO A 100 4.10 -34.61 -18.81
C PRO A 100 5.25 -33.64 -19.12
N ARG A 101 5.62 -32.82 -18.17
CA ARG A 101 6.79 -31.92 -18.20
C ARG A 101 7.40 -31.86 -16.81
N PRO A 102 8.46 -32.61 -16.52
CA PRO A 102 9.18 -32.52 -15.24
C PRO A 102 9.61 -31.07 -14.97
N GLY A 103 9.40 -30.62 -13.72
CA GLY A 103 9.72 -29.25 -13.32
C GLY A 103 8.63 -28.20 -13.63
N THR A 104 7.47 -28.59 -14.14
CA THR A 104 6.32 -27.67 -14.21
C THR A 104 5.81 -27.33 -12.81
N ARG A 105 5.22 -26.14 -12.70
CA ARG A 105 4.56 -25.70 -11.46
C ARG A 105 3.46 -26.67 -11.06
N HIS A 106 3.16 -26.71 -9.77
CA HIS A 106 1.99 -27.44 -9.24
C HIS A 106 0.70 -26.75 -9.70
N ASP A 107 -0.27 -27.53 -10.20
CA ASP A 107 -1.48 -26.99 -10.83
C ASP A 107 -2.38 -26.24 -9.83
N GLU A 108 -2.39 -26.66 -8.55
CA GLU A 108 -3.19 -26.03 -7.49
C GLU A 108 -2.49 -24.84 -6.81
N ILE A 109 -1.19 -24.63 -7.04
CA ILE A 109 -0.45 -23.48 -6.48
C ILE A 109 -0.50 -22.34 -7.47
N MET A 110 -1.26 -21.30 -7.15
CA MET A 110 -1.38 -20.11 -8.00
C MET A 110 -0.07 -19.33 -8.03
N VAL A 111 0.32 -18.87 -9.21
CA VAL A 111 1.44 -17.93 -9.34
C VAL A 111 0.99 -16.52 -8.95
N ALA A 112 1.95 -15.68 -8.54
CA ALA A 112 1.68 -14.32 -8.05
C ALA A 112 0.82 -13.46 -9.02
N LYS A 113 0.99 -13.64 -10.33
CA LYS A 113 0.18 -12.93 -11.35
C LYS A 113 -1.30 -13.36 -11.41
N GLU A 114 -1.64 -14.52 -10.87
CA GLU A 114 -2.97 -15.13 -10.86
C GLU A 114 -3.58 -15.15 -9.45
N LEU A 115 -3.03 -14.34 -8.53
CA LEU A 115 -3.43 -14.30 -7.11
C LEU A 115 -4.91 -13.88 -6.94
N TYR A 116 -5.42 -13.01 -7.81
CA TYR A 116 -6.79 -12.52 -7.75
C TYR A 116 -7.65 -13.20 -8.81
N SER A 117 -8.87 -13.57 -8.41
CA SER A 117 -9.84 -14.24 -9.29
C SER A 117 -10.39 -13.33 -10.38
N ASP A 118 -10.39 -12.02 -10.15
CA ASP A 118 -11.05 -11.00 -10.97
C ASP A 118 -10.10 -10.26 -11.94
N ARG A 119 -8.77 -10.35 -11.72
CA ARG A 119 -7.76 -9.64 -12.51
C ARG A 119 -6.37 -10.26 -12.40
N ARG A 120 -5.53 -10.00 -13.39
CA ARG A 120 -4.10 -10.30 -13.29
C ARG A 120 -3.45 -9.33 -12.33
N ASN A 121 -2.65 -9.85 -11.41
CA ASN A 121 -1.78 -9.05 -10.54
C ASN A 121 -0.57 -8.55 -11.34
N SER A 122 0.01 -7.41 -10.94
CA SER A 122 1.28 -6.91 -11.49
C SER A 122 2.43 -7.86 -11.16
N ALA A 123 3.37 -8.02 -12.08
CA ALA A 123 4.58 -8.78 -11.79
C ALA A 123 5.58 -7.90 -11.02
N GLY A 124 6.23 -8.49 -10.01
CA GLY A 124 7.39 -7.92 -9.34
C GLY A 124 8.69 -8.38 -9.98
N ILE A 125 9.80 -8.03 -9.34
CA ILE A 125 11.15 -8.50 -9.68
C ILE A 125 11.72 -9.14 -8.42
N ASP A 126 12.24 -10.35 -8.56
CA ASP A 126 12.97 -11.02 -7.48
C ASP A 126 14.38 -10.45 -7.40
N LEU A 127 14.64 -9.63 -6.39
CA LEU A 127 15.95 -9.01 -6.19
C LEU A 127 16.99 -9.97 -5.60
N SER A 128 16.62 -11.21 -5.28
CA SER A 128 17.56 -12.26 -4.89
C SER A 128 18.05 -13.10 -6.08
N ASP A 129 17.43 -12.96 -7.26
CA ASP A 129 17.85 -13.60 -8.51
C ASP A 129 18.95 -12.76 -9.20
N GLU A 130 20.17 -13.25 -9.22
CA GLU A 130 21.31 -12.58 -9.85
C GLU A 130 21.11 -12.34 -11.35
N SER A 131 20.41 -13.23 -12.05
CA SER A 131 20.11 -13.06 -13.47
C SER A 131 19.12 -11.92 -13.71
N ALA A 132 18.10 -11.82 -12.87
CA ALA A 132 17.15 -10.70 -12.89
C ALA A 132 17.85 -9.38 -12.56
N LEU A 133 18.75 -9.36 -11.56
CA LEU A 133 19.55 -8.18 -11.21
C LEU A 133 20.47 -7.74 -12.33
N ALA A 134 21.14 -8.67 -13.03
CA ALA A 134 22.00 -8.35 -14.15
C ALA A 134 21.22 -7.70 -15.30
N ALA A 135 20.07 -8.27 -15.66
CA ALA A 135 19.18 -7.69 -16.67
C ALA A 135 18.65 -6.30 -16.27
N LEU A 136 18.27 -6.16 -14.99
CA LEU A 136 17.81 -4.90 -14.44
C LEU A 136 18.90 -3.83 -14.47
N SER A 137 20.15 -4.17 -14.11
CA SER A 137 21.28 -3.24 -14.15
C SER A 137 21.47 -2.62 -15.54
N LEU A 138 21.36 -3.42 -16.60
CA LEU A 138 21.45 -2.92 -17.98
C LEU A 138 20.32 -1.92 -18.30
N ALA A 139 19.10 -2.23 -17.90
CA ALA A 139 17.95 -1.35 -18.11
C ALA A 139 18.05 -0.04 -17.30
N LEU A 140 18.58 -0.09 -16.07
CA LEU A 140 18.84 1.11 -15.27
C LEU A 140 19.91 2.00 -15.92
N MET A 141 20.96 1.43 -16.49
CA MET A 141 21.96 2.18 -17.26
C MET A 141 21.35 2.82 -18.51
N GLU A 142 20.50 2.11 -19.24
CA GLU A 142 19.74 2.65 -20.38
C GLU A 142 18.84 3.82 -19.93
N SER A 143 18.10 3.67 -18.85
CA SER A 143 17.28 4.71 -18.26
C SER A 143 18.09 5.96 -17.87
N ALA A 144 19.31 5.76 -17.35
CA ALA A 144 20.19 6.87 -16.96
C ALA A 144 20.73 7.67 -18.17
N GLN A 145 20.84 7.04 -19.35
CA GLN A 145 21.28 7.68 -20.59
C GLN A 145 20.12 8.26 -21.41
N ALA A 146 18.87 7.93 -21.09
CA ALA A 146 17.72 8.43 -21.80
C ALA A 146 17.53 9.93 -21.60
N VAL A 147 17.07 10.61 -22.63
CA VAL A 147 16.68 12.03 -22.55
C VAL A 147 15.21 12.08 -22.14
N TRP A 148 14.97 12.46 -20.89
CA TRP A 148 13.64 12.56 -20.35
C TRP A 148 13.06 13.97 -20.53
N LEU A 149 11.84 14.05 -21.07
CA LEU A 149 11.15 15.28 -21.35
C LEU A 149 9.68 15.21 -20.92
N ALA A 150 9.26 16.15 -20.08
CA ALA A 150 7.85 16.38 -19.79
C ALA A 150 7.39 17.65 -20.49
N ALA A 151 6.62 17.50 -21.57
CA ALA A 151 6.12 18.63 -22.33
C ALA A 151 4.61 18.47 -22.59
N PRO A 152 3.82 19.56 -22.49
CA PRO A 152 2.43 19.54 -22.90
C PRO A 152 2.34 19.42 -24.43
N SER A 153 1.21 18.92 -24.91
CA SER A 153 0.99 18.83 -26.36
C SER A 153 0.82 20.18 -27.04
N ARG A 154 0.44 21.22 -26.30
CA ARG A 154 0.13 22.58 -26.83
C ARG A 154 0.35 23.66 -25.77
N GLY A 155 0.65 24.85 -26.24
CA GLY A 155 0.78 26.07 -25.46
C GLY A 155 2.24 26.58 -25.33
N PRO A 156 2.42 27.86 -25.02
CA PRO A 156 3.73 28.39 -24.71
C PRO A 156 4.23 27.84 -23.37
N THR A 157 5.52 27.53 -23.30
CA THR A 157 6.14 26.91 -22.14
C THR A 157 7.41 27.61 -21.69
N ILE A 158 7.75 27.41 -20.43
CA ILE A 158 9.03 27.79 -19.84
C ILE A 158 9.79 26.51 -19.51
N GLU A 159 11.02 26.39 -19.96
CA GLU A 159 11.87 25.25 -19.74
C GLU A 159 12.52 25.29 -18.34
N ARG A 160 12.55 24.13 -17.65
CA ARG A 160 13.21 23.98 -16.35
C ARG A 160 13.85 22.59 -16.23
N PRO A 161 15.11 22.49 -15.72
CA PRO A 161 15.71 21.19 -15.43
C PRO A 161 15.05 20.51 -14.22
N ILE A 162 15.01 19.19 -14.26
CA ILE A 162 14.63 18.32 -13.14
C ILE A 162 15.91 17.70 -12.58
N LEU A 163 16.16 17.94 -11.30
CA LEU A 163 17.38 17.48 -10.63
C LEU A 163 17.11 16.25 -9.76
N ASN A 164 18.10 15.40 -9.68
CA ASN A 164 18.10 14.24 -8.78
C ASN A 164 18.23 14.73 -7.31
N PRO A 165 17.29 14.39 -6.42
CA PRO A 165 17.40 14.79 -5.01
C PRO A 165 18.55 14.08 -4.28
N GLY A 166 19.03 12.95 -4.78
CA GLY A 166 20.19 12.21 -4.22
C GLY A 166 21.55 12.84 -4.58
N ASP A 167 21.63 13.49 -5.74
CA ASP A 167 22.77 14.28 -6.18
C ASP A 167 22.31 15.42 -7.09
N ARG A 168 22.21 16.61 -6.57
CA ARG A 168 21.66 17.79 -7.26
C ARG A 168 22.52 18.27 -8.44
N ARG A 169 23.67 17.68 -8.68
CA ARG A 169 24.50 17.92 -9.87
C ARG A 169 24.01 17.10 -11.06
N ASP A 170 23.23 16.02 -10.79
CA ASP A 170 22.63 15.16 -11.81
C ASP A 170 21.33 15.77 -12.34
N ILE A 171 21.29 16.09 -13.63
CA ILE A 171 20.08 16.53 -14.33
C ILE A 171 19.41 15.29 -14.91
N VAL A 172 18.24 14.95 -14.36
CA VAL A 172 17.44 13.79 -14.78
C VAL A 172 16.79 14.01 -16.15
N GLY A 173 16.30 15.23 -16.39
CA GLY A 173 15.61 15.61 -17.62
C GLY A 173 15.11 17.04 -17.58
N THR A 174 14.20 17.36 -18.49
CA THR A 174 13.67 18.72 -18.68
C THR A 174 12.15 18.73 -18.63
N VAL A 175 11.56 19.74 -18.02
CA VAL A 175 10.12 20.00 -18.08
C VAL A 175 9.85 21.32 -18.79
N HIS A 176 8.83 21.32 -19.64
CA HIS A 176 8.26 22.49 -20.28
C HIS A 176 6.96 22.88 -19.56
N GLU A 177 7.01 23.86 -18.69
CA GLU A 177 5.90 24.26 -17.82
C GLU A 177 4.96 25.26 -18.52
N LEU A 178 3.65 25.05 -18.38
CA LEU A 178 2.59 25.95 -18.83
C LEU A 178 2.33 27.06 -17.81
N SER A 179 1.97 28.25 -18.31
CA SER A 179 1.39 29.31 -17.47
C SER A 179 -0.09 29.05 -17.16
N ALA A 180 -0.64 29.80 -16.20
CA ALA A 180 -2.07 29.74 -15.85
C ALA A 180 -3.00 30.06 -17.05
N ASP A 181 -2.57 30.90 -17.98
CA ASP A 181 -3.35 31.32 -19.17
C ASP A 181 -3.72 30.14 -20.08
N ALA A 182 -2.94 29.05 -20.05
CA ALA A 182 -3.22 27.86 -20.85
C ALA A 182 -4.45 27.06 -20.35
N ALA A 183 -4.87 27.26 -19.10
CA ALA A 183 -5.87 26.42 -18.43
C ALA A 183 -7.24 26.44 -19.13
N ALA A 184 -7.80 27.63 -19.35
CA ALA A 184 -9.14 27.77 -19.92
C ALA A 184 -9.26 27.09 -21.29
N ALA A 185 -8.28 27.31 -22.18
CA ALA A 185 -8.25 26.70 -23.50
C ALA A 185 -8.08 25.17 -23.44
N ALA A 186 -7.31 24.65 -22.47
CA ALA A 186 -7.12 23.22 -22.31
C ALA A 186 -8.42 22.52 -21.82
N VAL A 187 -9.11 23.12 -20.82
CA VAL A 187 -10.37 22.58 -20.31
C VAL A 187 -11.49 22.67 -21.36
N ALA A 188 -11.58 23.77 -22.11
CA ALA A 188 -12.54 23.91 -23.19
C ALA A 188 -12.34 22.85 -24.30
N ARG A 189 -11.10 22.52 -24.66
CA ARG A 189 -10.82 21.41 -25.59
C ARG A 189 -11.25 20.06 -25.02
N ALA A 190 -10.94 19.81 -23.74
CA ALA A 190 -11.37 18.59 -23.07
C ALA A 190 -12.90 18.44 -23.07
N ALA A 191 -13.63 19.55 -22.88
CA ALA A 191 -15.10 19.55 -22.91
C ALA A 191 -15.70 19.14 -24.28
N GLN A 192 -14.92 19.26 -25.35
CA GLN A 192 -15.34 18.84 -26.71
C GLN A 192 -14.99 17.37 -27.02
N SER A 193 -14.37 16.66 -26.09
CA SER A 193 -13.99 15.28 -26.30
C SER A 193 -15.20 14.36 -26.40
N THR A 194 -15.20 13.47 -27.38
CA THR A 194 -16.20 12.41 -27.58
C THR A 194 -15.86 11.12 -26.83
N TRP A 195 -14.86 11.15 -25.96
CA TRP A 195 -14.41 9.96 -25.19
C TRP A 195 -15.52 9.28 -24.39
N GLY A 196 -16.49 10.03 -23.89
CA GLY A 196 -17.66 9.51 -23.21
C GLY A 196 -18.56 8.61 -24.07
N GLU A 197 -18.49 8.73 -25.40
CA GLU A 197 -19.22 7.91 -26.37
C GLU A 197 -18.52 6.55 -26.61
N THR A 198 -17.22 6.44 -26.29
CA THR A 198 -16.49 5.18 -26.37
C THR A 198 -17.08 4.18 -25.37
N SER A 199 -17.28 2.94 -25.77
CA SER A 199 -17.87 1.93 -24.90
C SER A 199 -17.02 1.67 -23.65
N VAL A 200 -17.65 1.27 -22.55
CA VAL A 200 -16.94 0.90 -21.31
C VAL A 200 -15.96 -0.24 -21.55
N LEU A 201 -16.34 -1.19 -22.44
CA LEU A 201 -15.49 -2.33 -22.79
C LEU A 201 -14.21 -1.89 -23.52
N ASP A 202 -14.34 -0.94 -24.46
CA ASP A 202 -13.20 -0.42 -25.21
C ASP A 202 -12.29 0.43 -24.31
N ARG A 203 -12.87 1.31 -23.48
CA ARG A 203 -12.08 2.08 -22.49
C ARG A 203 -11.31 1.16 -21.56
N ALA A 204 -11.94 0.12 -21.02
CA ALA A 204 -11.30 -0.86 -20.17
C ALA A 204 -10.19 -1.64 -20.90
N ALA A 205 -10.41 -2.03 -22.16
CA ALA A 205 -9.40 -2.71 -22.99
C ALA A 205 -8.18 -1.81 -23.26
N ILE A 206 -8.39 -0.50 -23.46
CA ILE A 206 -7.29 0.48 -23.59
C ILE A 206 -6.45 0.53 -22.31
N LEU A 207 -7.09 0.57 -21.13
CA LEU A 207 -6.36 0.58 -19.86
C LEU A 207 -5.56 -0.72 -19.64
N GLU A 208 -6.07 -1.86 -20.03
CA GLU A 208 -5.34 -3.13 -19.94
C GLU A 208 -4.11 -3.16 -20.87
N ARG A 209 -4.23 -2.63 -22.09
CA ARG A 209 -3.05 -2.46 -22.97
C ARG A 209 -2.00 -1.52 -22.37
N ALA A 210 -2.45 -0.42 -21.75
CA ALA A 210 -1.54 0.49 -21.05
C ALA A 210 -0.85 -0.20 -19.87
N ALA A 211 -1.57 -1.05 -19.12
CA ALA A 211 -1.01 -1.84 -18.03
C ALA A 211 0.07 -2.81 -18.51
N ASP A 212 -0.16 -3.49 -19.63
CA ASP A 212 0.80 -4.43 -20.21
C ASP A 212 2.03 -3.70 -20.79
N ALA A 213 1.83 -2.53 -21.40
CA ALA A 213 2.92 -1.67 -21.86
C ALA A 213 3.77 -1.15 -20.68
N MET A 214 3.13 -0.71 -19.58
CA MET A 214 3.82 -0.27 -18.37
C MET A 214 4.59 -1.43 -17.71
N GLN A 215 3.99 -2.64 -17.67
CA GLN A 215 4.66 -3.83 -17.14
C GLN A 215 5.91 -4.17 -17.96
N THR A 216 5.84 -4.08 -19.27
CA THR A 216 6.98 -4.35 -20.16
C THR A 216 8.09 -3.33 -20.00
N ARG A 217 7.75 -2.06 -19.80
CA ARG A 217 8.71 -0.96 -19.61
C ARG A 217 9.13 -0.75 -18.15
N MET A 218 8.65 -1.59 -17.22
CA MET A 218 8.95 -1.45 -15.80
C MET A 218 10.44 -1.20 -15.51
N PRO A 219 11.42 -1.97 -16.06
CA PRO A 219 12.83 -1.78 -15.70
C PRO A 219 13.36 -0.37 -16.00
N ILE A 220 12.95 0.23 -17.11
CA ILE A 220 13.36 1.60 -17.49
C ILE A 220 12.66 2.65 -16.60
N LEU A 221 11.36 2.45 -16.30
CA LEU A 221 10.60 3.35 -15.42
C LEU A 221 11.15 3.37 -14.00
N LEU A 222 11.68 2.24 -13.51
CA LEU A 222 12.34 2.17 -12.20
C LEU A 222 13.51 3.15 -12.11
N GLY A 223 14.39 3.18 -13.12
CA GLY A 223 15.53 4.09 -13.15
C GLY A 223 15.11 5.56 -13.14
N LEU A 224 14.03 5.90 -13.86
CA LEU A 224 13.50 7.25 -13.84
C LEU A 224 12.95 7.63 -12.45
N ILE A 225 12.14 6.77 -11.82
CA ILE A 225 11.57 7.02 -10.49
C ILE A 225 12.67 7.17 -9.43
N MET A 226 13.70 6.33 -9.49
CA MET A 226 14.83 6.38 -8.55
C MET A 226 15.56 7.72 -8.64
N ARG A 227 15.82 8.22 -9.84
CA ARG A 227 16.54 9.48 -10.05
C ARG A 227 15.66 10.72 -9.83
N GLU A 228 14.41 10.71 -10.30
CA GLU A 228 13.53 11.89 -10.21
C GLU A 228 12.95 12.07 -8.80
N ALA A 229 12.58 10.97 -8.12
CA ALA A 229 11.92 11.00 -6.82
C ALA A 229 12.79 10.53 -5.64
N GLY A 230 14.03 10.09 -5.89
CA GLY A 230 14.94 9.60 -4.87
C GLY A 230 14.49 8.31 -4.19
N LYS A 231 13.71 7.47 -4.87
CA LYS A 231 13.18 6.23 -4.30
C LYS A 231 14.18 5.09 -4.36
N SER A 232 14.20 4.26 -3.32
CA SER A 232 14.93 2.99 -3.37
C SER A 232 14.32 2.04 -4.42
N LEU A 233 15.10 1.09 -4.91
CA LEU A 233 14.63 0.14 -5.93
C LEU A 233 13.39 -0.65 -5.48
N PRO A 234 13.30 -1.21 -4.24
CA PRO A 234 12.09 -1.86 -3.77
C PRO A 234 10.86 -0.93 -3.79
N ASN A 235 11.03 0.34 -3.42
CA ASN A 235 9.96 1.34 -3.46
C ASN A 235 9.52 1.68 -4.88
N ALA A 236 10.46 1.79 -5.81
CA ALA A 236 10.17 2.03 -7.23
C ALA A 236 9.41 0.83 -7.84
N ILE A 237 9.81 -0.42 -7.54
CA ILE A 237 9.10 -1.63 -7.96
C ILE A 237 7.66 -1.62 -7.43
N ALA A 238 7.47 -1.35 -6.14
CA ALA A 238 6.15 -1.29 -5.53
C ALA A 238 5.27 -0.24 -6.21
N GLU A 239 5.82 0.91 -6.55
CA GLU A 239 5.09 2.01 -7.20
C GLU A 239 4.67 1.69 -8.63
N VAL A 240 5.55 1.12 -9.45
CA VAL A 240 5.19 0.70 -10.81
C VAL A 240 4.10 -0.39 -10.76
N ARG A 241 4.22 -1.35 -9.84
CA ARG A 241 3.21 -2.37 -9.62
C ARG A 241 1.86 -1.78 -9.23
N GLU A 242 1.84 -0.84 -8.31
CA GLU A 242 0.61 -0.16 -7.88
C GLU A 242 -0.06 0.58 -9.05
N ALA A 243 0.70 1.26 -9.90
CA ALA A 243 0.17 1.91 -11.10
C ALA A 243 -0.47 0.91 -12.07
N ILE A 244 0.19 -0.24 -12.32
CA ILE A 244 -0.34 -1.33 -13.17
C ILE A 244 -1.62 -1.90 -12.56
N ASP A 245 -1.65 -2.10 -11.25
CA ASP A 245 -2.80 -2.66 -10.55
C ASP A 245 -3.99 -1.69 -10.53
N PHE A 246 -3.77 -0.37 -10.47
CA PHE A 246 -4.85 0.62 -10.68
C PHE A 246 -5.46 0.51 -12.08
N LEU A 247 -4.65 0.41 -13.12
CA LEU A 247 -5.11 0.23 -14.51
C LEU A 247 -6.02 -0.99 -14.64
N ARG A 248 -5.58 -2.15 -14.16
CA ARG A 248 -6.30 -3.41 -14.23
C ARG A 248 -7.54 -3.44 -13.34
N TYR A 249 -7.41 -2.94 -12.10
CA TYR A 249 -8.51 -2.90 -11.15
C TYR A 249 -9.67 -2.03 -11.65
N TYR A 250 -9.38 -0.80 -12.09
CA TYR A 250 -10.43 0.09 -12.57
C TYR A 250 -11.03 -0.37 -13.91
N ALA A 251 -10.25 -0.98 -14.79
CA ALA A 251 -10.76 -1.63 -15.99
C ALA A 251 -11.77 -2.73 -15.65
N HIS A 252 -11.41 -3.64 -14.73
CA HIS A 252 -12.30 -4.68 -14.25
C HIS A 252 -13.55 -4.09 -13.57
N ARG A 253 -13.39 -3.14 -12.65
CA ARG A 253 -14.51 -2.54 -11.92
C ARG A 253 -15.49 -1.84 -12.85
N ALA A 254 -15.01 -1.10 -13.82
CA ALA A 254 -15.88 -0.44 -14.79
C ALA A 254 -16.71 -1.46 -15.60
N ARG A 255 -16.08 -2.54 -16.10
CA ARG A 255 -16.81 -3.64 -16.80
C ARG A 255 -17.86 -4.29 -15.92
N ALA A 256 -17.55 -4.52 -14.64
CA ALA A 256 -18.45 -5.22 -13.73
C ALA A 256 -19.64 -4.37 -13.25
N THR A 257 -19.48 -3.03 -13.23
CA THR A 257 -20.45 -2.16 -12.54
C THR A 257 -21.10 -1.11 -13.42
N PHE A 258 -20.52 -0.75 -14.56
CA PHE A 258 -21.06 0.28 -15.43
C PHE A 258 -21.89 -0.33 -16.58
N GLY A 259 -23.04 0.28 -16.84
CA GLY A 259 -23.91 0.00 -17.98
C GLY A 259 -24.19 1.27 -18.77
N GLU A 260 -25.23 1.26 -19.58
CA GLU A 260 -25.63 2.40 -20.44
C GLU A 260 -26.09 3.65 -19.65
N ARG A 261 -26.45 3.48 -18.36
CA ARG A 261 -26.96 4.58 -17.54
C ARG A 261 -25.86 5.47 -16.96
N GLN A 262 -24.62 4.98 -16.88
CA GLN A 262 -23.51 5.71 -16.32
C GLN A 262 -22.98 6.75 -17.30
N GLN A 263 -23.32 8.02 -17.07
CA GLN A 263 -22.87 9.15 -17.88
C GLN A 263 -21.62 9.80 -17.27
N PRO A 264 -20.63 10.19 -18.06
CA PRO A 264 -19.50 10.93 -17.57
C PRO A 264 -19.91 12.29 -17.00
N LEU A 265 -19.09 12.85 -16.11
CA LEU A 265 -19.30 14.19 -15.55
C LEU A 265 -18.89 15.30 -16.53
N GLY A 266 -17.85 15.08 -17.32
CA GLY A 266 -17.16 16.05 -18.15
C GLY A 266 -15.67 16.16 -17.78
N PRO A 267 -14.98 17.28 -18.10
CA PRO A 267 -13.56 17.45 -17.83
C PRO A 267 -13.22 17.31 -16.34
N ILE A 268 -12.30 16.40 -16.01
CA ILE A 268 -11.78 16.16 -14.67
C ILE A 268 -10.35 16.70 -14.57
N VAL A 269 -10.10 17.50 -13.58
CA VAL A 269 -8.76 17.98 -13.23
C VAL A 269 -8.15 17.01 -12.21
N CYS A 270 -7.06 16.35 -12.59
CA CYS A 270 -6.28 15.46 -11.71
C CYS A 270 -4.99 16.17 -11.28
N ILE A 271 -4.85 16.46 -10.00
CA ILE A 271 -3.65 17.09 -9.40
C ILE A 271 -3.01 16.05 -8.48
N SER A 272 -1.83 15.57 -8.86
CA SER A 272 -1.14 14.50 -8.16
C SER A 272 0.07 14.98 -7.37
N PRO A 273 0.49 14.22 -6.33
CA PRO A 273 1.64 14.56 -5.50
C PRO A 273 2.95 14.06 -6.12
N TRP A 274 4.07 14.48 -5.53
CA TRP A 274 5.41 14.07 -5.93
C TRP A 274 5.89 12.76 -5.27
N ASN A 275 5.32 12.37 -4.15
CA ASN A 275 5.79 11.23 -3.36
C ASN A 275 5.34 9.86 -3.90
N PHE A 276 4.31 9.83 -4.72
CA PHE A 276 3.88 8.69 -5.56
C PHE A 276 3.60 9.20 -6.97
N PRO A 277 4.65 9.64 -7.69
CA PRO A 277 4.50 10.39 -8.92
C PRO A 277 3.95 9.57 -10.08
N LEU A 278 4.09 8.25 -10.05
CA LEU A 278 3.52 7.33 -11.02
C LEU A 278 2.19 6.73 -10.55
N ALA A 279 2.17 6.12 -9.35
CA ALA A 279 1.03 5.33 -8.91
C ALA A 279 -0.22 6.17 -8.65
N ILE A 280 -0.12 7.24 -7.84
CA ILE A 280 -1.26 8.10 -7.54
C ILE A 280 -1.68 8.89 -8.78
N PHE A 281 -0.71 9.38 -9.57
CA PHE A 281 -0.98 10.05 -10.84
C PHE A 281 -1.80 9.14 -11.76
N THR A 282 -1.31 7.93 -12.02
CA THR A 282 -1.99 6.95 -12.87
C THR A 282 -3.36 6.60 -12.29
N GLY A 283 -3.45 6.32 -10.99
CA GLY A 283 -4.71 5.96 -10.33
C GLY A 283 -5.82 7.00 -10.49
N GLN A 284 -5.50 8.29 -10.33
CA GLN A 284 -6.45 9.39 -10.57
C GLN A 284 -6.86 9.47 -12.05
N VAL A 285 -5.88 9.52 -12.95
CA VAL A 285 -6.09 9.68 -14.38
C VAL A 285 -6.94 8.55 -14.95
N VAL A 286 -6.58 7.30 -14.66
CA VAL A 286 -7.26 6.15 -15.28
C VAL A 286 -8.64 5.87 -14.69
N ALA A 287 -8.86 6.23 -13.42
CA ALA A 287 -10.21 6.20 -12.83
C ALA A 287 -11.16 7.16 -13.56
N ALA A 288 -10.70 8.39 -13.83
CA ALA A 288 -11.49 9.37 -14.58
C ALA A 288 -11.70 8.94 -16.04
N LEU A 289 -10.65 8.44 -16.71
CA LEU A 289 -10.73 7.97 -18.10
C LEU A 289 -11.70 6.81 -18.27
N VAL A 290 -11.63 5.77 -17.42
CA VAL A 290 -12.51 4.60 -17.55
C VAL A 290 -13.97 4.95 -17.28
N ALA A 291 -14.21 5.96 -16.44
CA ALA A 291 -15.55 6.51 -16.21
C ALA A 291 -16.08 7.35 -17.40
N GLY A 292 -15.26 7.55 -18.44
CA GLY A 292 -15.64 8.27 -19.66
C GLY A 292 -15.33 9.77 -19.64
N ASN A 293 -14.61 10.25 -18.63
CA ASN A 293 -14.29 11.66 -18.51
C ASN A 293 -12.97 12.01 -19.23
N PRO A 294 -12.88 13.13 -19.94
CA PRO A 294 -11.61 13.69 -20.37
C PRO A 294 -10.84 14.27 -19.17
N VAL A 295 -9.51 14.25 -19.24
CA VAL A 295 -8.63 14.50 -18.10
C VAL A 295 -7.59 15.58 -18.39
N LEU A 296 -7.50 16.56 -17.50
CA LEU A 296 -6.40 17.51 -17.36
C LEU A 296 -5.46 16.99 -16.27
N ALA A 297 -4.36 16.34 -16.66
CA ALA A 297 -3.45 15.65 -15.74
C ALA A 297 -2.29 16.55 -15.34
N LYS A 298 -2.36 17.12 -14.14
CA LYS A 298 -1.34 18.01 -13.59
C LYS A 298 -0.44 17.25 -12.60
N PRO A 299 0.78 16.89 -13.00
CA PRO A 299 1.76 16.30 -12.09
C PRO A 299 2.29 17.34 -11.09
N ALA A 300 2.93 16.86 -10.02
CA ALA A 300 3.74 17.71 -9.16
C ALA A 300 4.95 18.27 -9.92
N GLY A 301 5.33 19.52 -9.61
CA GLY A 301 6.44 20.18 -10.30
C GLY A 301 7.81 19.52 -10.08
N MET A 302 7.98 18.73 -9.02
CA MET A 302 9.22 18.03 -8.72
C MET A 302 9.39 16.73 -9.51
N THR A 303 8.28 16.12 -9.97
CA THR A 303 8.29 14.79 -10.61
C THR A 303 7.39 14.73 -11.85
N PRO A 304 7.62 15.59 -12.85
CA PRO A 304 6.81 15.65 -14.06
C PRO A 304 7.21 14.59 -15.10
N LEU A 305 8.45 14.07 -15.07
CA LEU A 305 9.00 13.22 -16.12
C LEU A 305 8.33 11.84 -16.14
N ILE A 306 8.21 11.20 -14.98
CA ILE A 306 7.56 9.89 -14.88
C ILE A 306 6.06 9.98 -15.19
N ALA A 307 5.42 11.10 -14.85
CA ALA A 307 4.02 11.36 -15.20
C ALA A 307 3.85 11.52 -16.73
N ALA A 308 4.81 12.19 -17.40
CA ALA A 308 4.82 12.32 -18.85
C ALA A 308 4.94 10.94 -19.54
N GLU A 309 5.77 10.04 -19.01
CA GLU A 309 5.87 8.67 -19.51
C GLU A 309 4.55 7.88 -19.33
N ALA A 310 3.88 8.04 -18.19
CA ALA A 310 2.56 7.43 -17.99
C ALA A 310 1.54 7.93 -19.02
N VAL A 311 1.50 9.22 -19.29
CA VAL A 311 0.63 9.82 -20.33
C VAL A 311 0.99 9.31 -21.70
N ARG A 312 2.28 9.22 -22.05
CA ARG A 312 2.75 8.67 -23.34
C ARG A 312 2.27 7.22 -23.54
N LEU A 313 2.41 6.36 -22.53
CA LEU A 313 1.95 4.98 -22.57
C LEU A 313 0.42 4.87 -22.73
N LEU A 314 -0.34 5.75 -22.09
CA LEU A 314 -1.79 5.81 -22.24
C LEU A 314 -2.19 6.23 -23.66
N HIS A 315 -1.50 7.19 -24.28
CA HIS A 315 -1.72 7.58 -25.68
C HIS A 315 -1.37 6.45 -26.66
N GLU A 316 -0.25 5.78 -26.45
CA GLU A 316 0.15 4.60 -27.24
C GLU A 316 -0.87 3.45 -27.13
N ALA A 317 -1.49 3.30 -25.96
CA ALA A 317 -2.56 2.32 -25.76
C ALA A 317 -3.89 2.70 -26.44
N GLY A 318 -4.06 3.95 -26.87
CA GLY A 318 -5.22 4.40 -27.64
C GLY A 318 -6.07 5.50 -26.98
N VAL A 319 -5.61 6.13 -25.90
CA VAL A 319 -6.29 7.32 -25.36
C VAL A 319 -6.02 8.53 -26.26
N PRO A 320 -7.04 9.24 -26.77
CA PRO A 320 -6.84 10.40 -27.65
C PRO A 320 -6.13 11.57 -26.95
N MET A 321 -5.34 12.33 -27.71
CA MET A 321 -4.53 13.46 -27.19
C MET A 321 -5.38 14.57 -26.54
N ASP A 322 -6.56 14.87 -27.09
CA ASP A 322 -7.43 15.90 -26.54
C ASP A 322 -8.28 15.38 -25.34
N THR A 323 -8.38 14.07 -25.17
CA THR A 323 -9.02 13.41 -24.02
C THR A 323 -8.14 13.43 -22.79
N LEU A 324 -6.84 13.17 -22.95
CA LEU A 324 -5.85 13.20 -21.86
C LEU A 324 -4.79 14.26 -22.19
N GLN A 325 -4.76 15.33 -21.43
CA GLN A 325 -3.80 16.42 -21.62
C GLN A 325 -2.85 16.51 -20.41
N LEU A 326 -1.55 16.34 -20.66
CA LEU A 326 -0.51 16.58 -19.63
C LEU A 326 -0.39 18.07 -19.40
N MET A 327 -0.49 18.51 -18.14
CA MET A 327 -0.51 19.91 -17.73
C MET A 327 0.62 20.20 -16.72
N PRO A 328 1.89 20.16 -17.15
CA PRO A 328 3.02 20.48 -16.26
C PRO A 328 3.03 21.97 -15.93
N GLY A 329 3.20 22.29 -14.65
CA GLY A 329 3.22 23.68 -14.17
C GLY A 329 2.99 23.81 -12.67
N GLY A 330 3.09 25.02 -12.17
CA GLY A 330 2.99 25.38 -10.76
C GLY A 330 1.57 25.35 -10.16
N GLY A 331 1.45 25.90 -8.94
CA GLY A 331 0.17 26.03 -8.24
C GLY A 331 -0.83 26.94 -8.93
N GLU A 332 -0.37 28.02 -9.58
CA GLU A 332 -1.20 28.95 -10.33
C GLU A 332 -1.95 28.27 -11.49
N LEU A 333 -1.25 27.42 -12.25
CA LEU A 333 -1.89 26.61 -13.29
C LEU A 333 -2.95 25.68 -12.67
N GLY A 334 -2.64 25.01 -11.54
CA GLY A 334 -3.59 24.16 -10.83
C GLY A 334 -4.86 24.91 -10.42
N GLY A 335 -4.71 26.10 -9.83
CA GLY A 335 -5.83 26.96 -9.46
C GLY A 335 -6.66 27.41 -10.65
N ALA A 336 -6.03 27.76 -11.78
CA ALA A 336 -6.70 28.15 -13.01
C ALA A 336 -7.48 26.99 -13.66
N LEU A 337 -6.93 25.77 -13.64
CA LEU A 337 -7.63 24.55 -14.10
C LEU A 337 -8.88 24.25 -13.26
N VAL A 338 -8.78 24.40 -11.94
CA VAL A 338 -9.92 24.21 -11.02
C VAL A 338 -10.98 25.28 -11.25
N ALA A 339 -10.59 26.53 -11.51
CA ALA A 339 -11.48 27.65 -11.72
C ALA A 339 -12.17 27.66 -13.10
N ALA A 340 -11.64 26.92 -14.09
CA ALA A 340 -12.17 26.93 -15.46
C ALA A 340 -13.64 26.50 -15.49
N PRO A 341 -14.51 27.20 -16.27
CA PRO A 341 -15.98 27.02 -16.23
C PRO A 341 -16.43 25.58 -16.53
N GLU A 342 -15.77 24.90 -17.46
CA GLU A 342 -16.16 23.56 -17.93
C GLU A 342 -15.60 22.43 -17.01
N THR A 343 -14.79 22.75 -16.00
CA THR A 343 -14.31 21.76 -15.04
C THR A 343 -15.49 21.15 -14.28
N ALA A 344 -15.69 19.84 -14.46
CA ALA A 344 -16.82 19.10 -13.95
C ALA A 344 -16.50 18.23 -12.72
N GLY A 345 -15.22 18.07 -12.36
CA GLY A 345 -14.76 17.38 -11.17
C GLY A 345 -13.28 17.59 -10.92
N VAL A 346 -12.85 17.40 -9.68
CA VAL A 346 -11.44 17.53 -9.27
C VAL A 346 -11.01 16.34 -8.44
N MET A 347 -9.88 15.76 -8.79
CA MET A 347 -9.17 14.75 -8.01
C MET A 347 -7.84 15.34 -7.56
N PHE A 348 -7.61 15.35 -6.27
CA PHE A 348 -6.46 16.00 -5.65
C PHE A 348 -5.79 15.08 -4.65
N THR A 349 -4.48 15.00 -4.69
CA THR A 349 -3.67 14.44 -3.60
C THR A 349 -2.51 15.38 -3.29
N GLY A 350 -2.40 15.81 -2.03
CA GLY A 350 -1.40 16.78 -1.61
C GLY A 350 -1.62 17.30 -0.20
N SER A 351 -1.26 18.56 0.08
CA SER A 351 -1.42 19.12 1.42
C SER A 351 -2.88 19.48 1.76
N THR A 352 -3.21 19.44 3.04
CA THR A 352 -4.55 19.80 3.56
C THR A 352 -4.89 21.27 3.24
N GLU A 353 -3.92 22.16 3.26
CA GLU A 353 -4.09 23.59 2.95
C GLU A 353 -4.57 23.78 1.51
N VAL A 354 -3.90 23.13 0.54
CA VAL A 354 -4.29 23.20 -0.88
C VAL A 354 -5.65 22.57 -1.11
N ALA A 355 -5.95 21.43 -0.46
CA ALA A 355 -7.28 20.80 -0.56
C ALA A 355 -8.40 21.75 -0.10
N ARG A 356 -8.18 22.51 0.98
CA ARG A 356 -9.15 23.51 1.47
C ARG A 356 -9.33 24.68 0.50
N ILE A 357 -8.26 25.16 -0.14
CA ILE A 357 -8.35 26.18 -1.18
C ILE A 357 -9.20 25.69 -2.35
N ILE A 358 -8.93 24.48 -2.84
CA ILE A 358 -9.71 23.86 -3.92
C ILE A 358 -11.18 23.70 -3.49
N GLN A 359 -11.44 23.20 -2.30
CA GLN A 359 -12.79 23.05 -1.77
C GLN A 359 -13.55 24.39 -1.72
N GLY A 360 -12.89 25.46 -1.25
CA GLY A 360 -13.45 26.81 -1.24
C GLY A 360 -13.86 27.28 -2.64
N GLN A 361 -12.94 27.15 -3.63
CA GLN A 361 -13.21 27.53 -5.02
C GLN A 361 -14.40 26.75 -5.62
N LEU A 362 -14.50 25.45 -5.34
CA LEU A 362 -15.57 24.60 -5.88
C LEU A 362 -16.93 24.86 -5.18
N ALA A 363 -16.93 25.28 -3.93
CA ALA A 363 -18.15 25.57 -3.17
C ALA A 363 -18.90 26.81 -3.71
N GLU A 364 -18.22 27.71 -4.39
CA GLU A 364 -18.79 28.97 -4.92
C GLU A 364 -19.49 28.80 -6.28
N ARG A 365 -19.40 27.62 -6.91
CA ARG A 365 -19.93 27.41 -8.25
C ARG A 365 -20.53 26.01 -8.48
N LEU A 366 -21.30 25.90 -9.55
CA LEU A 366 -21.84 24.62 -10.04
C LEU A 366 -21.12 24.22 -11.33
N SER A 367 -21.18 22.93 -11.66
CA SER A 367 -20.73 22.40 -12.94
C SER A 367 -21.62 22.92 -14.10
N PRO A 368 -21.22 22.79 -15.36
CA PRO A 368 -22.06 23.14 -16.52
C PRO A 368 -23.43 22.44 -16.51
N ALA A 369 -23.55 21.30 -15.84
CA ALA A 369 -24.82 20.57 -15.68
C ALA A 369 -25.64 21.07 -14.47
N GLY A 370 -25.28 22.17 -13.83
CA GLY A 370 -25.99 22.74 -12.67
C GLY A 370 -25.90 21.92 -11.39
N ARG A 371 -24.87 21.08 -11.24
CA ARG A 371 -24.65 20.20 -10.08
C ARG A 371 -23.44 20.64 -9.29
N PRO A 372 -23.35 20.34 -7.98
CA PRO A 372 -22.12 20.49 -7.22
C PRO A 372 -20.96 19.73 -7.90
N ILE A 373 -19.80 20.38 -7.97
CA ILE A 373 -18.61 19.77 -8.57
C ILE A 373 -17.98 18.82 -7.55
N PRO A 374 -17.85 17.51 -7.87
CA PRO A 374 -17.25 16.57 -6.94
C PRO A 374 -15.76 16.83 -6.76
N LEU A 375 -15.34 16.84 -5.49
CA LEU A 375 -13.95 16.82 -5.08
C LEU A 375 -13.65 15.46 -4.44
N ILE A 376 -12.65 14.76 -4.98
CA ILE A 376 -12.00 13.62 -4.34
C ILE A 376 -10.63 14.11 -3.89
N ALA A 377 -10.49 14.40 -2.61
CA ALA A 377 -9.24 14.88 -2.03
C ALA A 377 -8.69 13.86 -1.04
N GLU A 378 -7.39 13.58 -1.16
CA GLU A 378 -6.60 12.82 -0.21
C GLU A 378 -5.42 13.67 0.24
N THR A 379 -5.20 13.73 1.55
CA THR A 379 -4.18 14.59 2.15
C THR A 379 -3.33 13.83 3.16
N GLY A 380 -2.46 14.54 3.88
CA GLY A 380 -1.58 13.97 4.88
C GLY A 380 -2.28 13.44 6.14
N GLY A 381 -1.49 13.01 7.12
CA GLY A 381 -1.99 12.45 8.37
C GLY A 381 -1.00 12.56 9.52
N GLN A 382 -1.52 12.73 10.74
CA GLN A 382 -0.78 12.52 11.98
C GLN A 382 -0.94 11.06 12.41
N ASN A 383 -0.45 10.15 11.57
CA ASN A 383 -0.68 8.72 11.74
C ASN A 383 -0.02 8.20 13.02
N ALA A 384 -0.82 7.57 13.86
CA ALA A 384 -0.36 7.02 15.13
C ALA A 384 -0.35 5.49 15.11
N MET A 385 0.50 4.91 15.97
CA MET A 385 0.51 3.49 16.26
C MET A 385 0.51 3.30 17.78
N ILE A 386 -0.41 2.50 18.28
CA ILE A 386 -0.47 2.11 19.70
C ILE A 386 0.18 0.74 19.86
N VAL A 387 1.04 0.61 20.84
CA VAL A 387 1.72 -0.64 21.21
C VAL A 387 1.45 -0.90 22.69
N ASP A 388 0.76 -1.99 22.99
CA ASP A 388 0.53 -2.42 24.37
C ASP A 388 1.60 -3.41 24.87
N SER A 389 1.53 -3.76 26.14
CA SER A 389 2.51 -4.65 26.79
C SER A 389 2.46 -6.10 26.29
N SER A 390 1.41 -6.50 25.55
CA SER A 390 1.28 -7.85 25.00
C SER A 390 1.93 -8.01 23.62
N ALA A 391 2.32 -6.90 22.98
CA ALA A 391 2.89 -6.89 21.63
C ALA A 391 4.24 -7.61 21.56
N LEU A 392 4.52 -8.23 20.41
CA LEU A 392 5.83 -8.82 20.12
C LEU A 392 6.82 -7.71 19.74
N ALA A 393 7.79 -7.44 20.62
CA ALA A 393 8.70 -6.30 20.48
C ALA A 393 9.50 -6.33 19.16
N GLU A 394 9.95 -7.49 18.72
CA GLU A 394 10.70 -7.69 17.47
C GLU A 394 9.87 -7.31 16.24
N GLN A 395 8.60 -7.71 16.20
CA GLN A 395 7.67 -7.35 15.14
C GLN A 395 7.37 -5.84 15.17
N VAL A 396 7.13 -5.28 16.36
CA VAL A 396 6.91 -3.84 16.53
C VAL A 396 8.06 -3.04 15.95
N VAL A 397 9.30 -3.40 16.28
CA VAL A 397 10.49 -2.69 15.79
C VAL A 397 10.59 -2.74 14.27
N ALA A 398 10.42 -3.92 13.66
CA ALA A 398 10.45 -4.07 12.21
C ALA A 398 9.35 -3.24 11.53
N ASP A 399 8.12 -3.32 12.02
CA ASP A 399 6.98 -2.61 11.46
C ASP A 399 7.07 -1.08 11.64
N VAL A 400 7.63 -0.62 12.77
CA VAL A 400 7.87 0.81 13.04
C VAL A 400 8.95 1.37 12.12
N LEU A 401 10.07 0.67 11.93
CA LEU A 401 11.14 1.11 11.01
C LEU A 401 10.61 1.30 9.60
N ILE A 402 9.89 0.31 9.08
CA ILE A 402 9.27 0.37 7.75
C ILE A 402 8.23 1.50 7.70
N SER A 403 7.36 1.61 8.71
CA SER A 403 6.27 2.59 8.69
C SER A 403 6.75 4.03 8.79
N ALA A 404 7.82 4.30 9.56
CA ALA A 404 8.27 5.66 9.84
C ALA A 404 9.35 6.16 8.87
N PHE A 405 10.22 5.27 8.39
CA PHE A 405 11.45 5.69 7.71
C PHE A 405 11.56 5.24 6.26
N ASP A 406 10.77 4.26 5.81
CA ASP A 406 10.76 3.86 4.40
C ASP A 406 10.41 5.06 3.50
N SER A 407 11.08 5.17 2.36
CA SER A 407 10.99 6.35 1.46
C SER A 407 11.33 7.69 2.18
N ALA A 408 12.25 7.67 3.16
CA ALA A 408 12.59 8.80 4.03
C ALA A 408 11.35 9.39 4.75
N GLY A 409 10.39 8.55 5.16
CA GLY A 409 9.15 8.97 5.80
C GLY A 409 8.21 9.81 4.91
N GLN A 410 8.46 9.87 3.61
CA GLN A 410 7.72 10.70 2.66
C GLN A 410 6.49 9.98 2.08
N ARG A 411 5.71 9.38 2.96
CA ARG A 411 4.42 8.76 2.63
C ARG A 411 3.30 9.39 3.45
N CYS A 412 2.16 9.60 2.84
CA CYS A 412 0.97 10.06 3.57
C CYS A 412 0.56 9.05 4.67
N SER A 413 0.84 7.75 4.45
CA SER A 413 0.61 6.66 5.40
C SER A 413 1.73 6.46 6.44
N ALA A 414 2.84 7.23 6.37
CA ALA A 414 3.97 7.03 7.26
C ALA A 414 3.59 7.25 8.74
N LEU A 415 4.16 6.43 9.59
CA LEU A 415 3.99 6.55 11.04
C LEU A 415 4.67 7.82 11.56
N ARG A 416 3.88 8.70 12.17
CA ARG A 416 4.35 9.98 12.74
C ARG A 416 4.49 9.92 14.25
N VAL A 417 3.60 9.15 14.91
CA VAL A 417 3.53 9.08 16.36
C VAL A 417 3.44 7.63 16.83
N LEU A 418 4.46 7.17 17.52
CA LEU A 418 4.50 5.87 18.17
C LEU A 418 4.12 6.00 19.63
N CYS A 419 2.98 5.44 20.02
CA CYS A 419 2.48 5.45 21.39
C CYS A 419 2.79 4.09 22.04
N ILE A 420 3.71 4.04 23.00
CA ILE A 420 4.15 2.80 23.64
C ILE A 420 3.69 2.77 25.09
N GLN A 421 3.09 1.65 25.51
CA GLN A 421 2.74 1.45 26.90
C GLN A 421 4.01 1.50 27.77
N GLU A 422 3.95 2.23 28.89
CA GLU A 422 5.11 2.58 29.71
C GLU A 422 5.92 1.35 30.17
N ASP A 423 5.22 0.25 30.51
CA ASP A 423 5.83 -0.98 31.03
C ASP A 423 6.83 -1.64 30.07
N VAL A 424 6.66 -1.44 28.74
CA VAL A 424 7.50 -2.06 27.70
C VAL A 424 8.31 -1.05 26.90
N ALA A 425 8.12 0.25 27.18
CA ALA A 425 8.67 1.33 26.37
C ALA A 425 10.21 1.31 26.31
N ASP A 426 10.90 1.12 27.45
CA ASP A 426 12.36 1.13 27.49
C ASP A 426 12.97 -0.01 26.66
N ARG A 427 12.39 -1.22 26.73
CA ARG A 427 12.84 -2.36 25.95
C ARG A 427 12.66 -2.10 24.46
N ILE A 428 11.45 -1.71 24.03
CA ILE A 428 11.14 -1.47 22.62
C ILE A 428 11.98 -0.33 22.06
N LEU A 429 12.13 0.79 22.80
CA LEU A 429 12.94 1.92 22.34
C LEU A 429 14.43 1.57 22.25
N SER A 430 14.96 0.77 23.16
CA SER A 430 16.34 0.28 23.08
C SER A 430 16.56 -0.54 21.82
N MET A 431 15.64 -1.47 21.50
CA MET A 431 15.70 -2.28 20.28
C MET A 431 15.53 -1.42 19.03
N LEU A 432 14.57 -0.49 19.02
CA LEU A 432 14.31 0.41 17.91
C LEU A 432 15.52 1.29 17.58
N LYS A 433 16.17 1.86 18.62
CA LYS A 433 17.39 2.67 18.45
C LYS A 433 18.56 1.83 17.96
N GLY A 434 18.66 0.58 18.39
CA GLY A 434 19.66 -0.36 17.87
C GLY A 434 19.44 -0.66 16.38
N ALA A 435 18.23 -1.03 16.01
CA ALA A 435 17.87 -1.35 14.63
C ALA A 435 17.94 -0.12 13.70
N LEU A 436 17.62 1.08 14.20
CA LEU A 436 17.76 2.32 13.44
C LEU A 436 19.21 2.55 12.97
N LYS A 437 20.20 2.20 13.80
CA LYS A 437 21.63 2.39 13.48
C LYS A 437 22.12 1.50 12.34
N GLU A 438 21.43 0.41 12.07
CA GLU A 438 21.75 -0.51 10.97
C GLU A 438 21.23 -0.01 9.61
N LEU A 439 20.29 0.95 9.59
CA LEU A 439 19.76 1.52 8.35
C LEU A 439 20.83 2.33 7.61
N ARG A 440 20.97 2.08 6.32
CA ARG A 440 21.92 2.76 5.44
C ARG A 440 21.26 3.91 4.72
N ILE A 441 21.87 5.09 4.85
CA ILE A 441 21.40 6.33 4.23
C ILE A 441 22.32 6.67 3.06
N GLY A 442 21.76 7.00 1.90
CA GLY A 442 22.58 7.34 0.75
C GLY A 442 21.81 7.46 -0.55
N ASN A 443 22.55 7.55 -1.67
CA ASN A 443 21.97 7.58 -2.99
C ASN A 443 21.33 6.23 -3.34
N THR A 444 20.06 6.28 -3.74
CA THR A 444 19.23 5.11 -4.01
C THR A 444 19.57 4.36 -5.30
N ASP A 445 20.55 4.81 -6.06
CA ASP A 445 21.14 4.07 -7.17
C ASP A 445 21.94 2.81 -6.71
N THR A 446 22.17 2.69 -5.42
CA THR A 446 22.84 1.57 -4.76
C THR A 446 21.84 0.70 -4.02
N LEU A 447 21.80 -0.61 -4.33
CA LEU A 447 20.80 -1.56 -3.81
C LEU A 447 20.75 -1.70 -2.29
N ASN A 448 21.85 -1.47 -1.60
CA ASN A 448 21.97 -1.63 -0.16
C ASN A 448 21.55 -0.37 0.63
N ILE A 449 20.97 0.62 -0.03
CA ILE A 449 20.47 1.84 0.62
C ILE A 449 19.02 1.64 1.04
N ASP A 450 18.76 1.84 2.31
CA ASP A 450 17.43 1.74 2.90
C ASP A 450 16.69 3.08 2.84
N ILE A 451 17.41 4.19 3.05
CA ILE A 451 16.82 5.53 3.17
C ILE A 451 17.48 6.49 2.18
N GLY A 452 16.68 6.96 1.24
CA GLY A 452 17.06 7.95 0.26
C GLY A 452 16.91 9.41 0.74
N PRO A 453 17.01 10.37 -0.20
CA PRO A 453 16.87 11.79 0.08
C PRO A 453 15.42 12.20 0.34
N VAL A 454 15.21 13.36 0.93
CA VAL A 454 13.94 14.10 0.84
C VAL A 454 13.90 14.87 -0.47
N ILE A 455 12.69 15.19 -0.95
CA ILE A 455 12.48 15.62 -2.34
C ILE A 455 13.15 16.96 -2.70
N THR A 456 13.23 17.92 -1.78
CA THR A 456 13.79 19.25 -2.03
C THR A 456 14.62 19.77 -0.86
N ALA A 457 15.46 20.77 -1.13
CA ALA A 457 16.17 21.51 -0.10
C ALA A 457 15.21 22.24 0.87
N GLY A 458 14.10 22.80 0.37
CA GLY A 458 13.08 23.40 1.21
C GLY A 458 12.44 22.41 2.18
N SER A 459 12.13 21.19 1.72
CA SER A 459 11.62 20.12 2.58
C SER A 459 12.64 19.74 3.66
N LYS A 460 13.93 19.66 3.30
CA LYS A 460 15.01 19.41 4.27
C LYS A 460 15.05 20.51 5.34
N GLU A 461 15.04 21.77 4.94
CA GLU A 461 15.08 22.91 5.86
C GLU A 461 13.89 22.93 6.84
N GLU A 462 12.68 22.63 6.35
CA GLU A 462 11.48 22.57 7.20
C GLU A 462 11.58 21.46 8.25
N ILE A 463 12.08 20.28 7.87
CA ILE A 463 12.25 19.15 8.77
C ILE A 463 13.34 19.47 9.82
N GLU A 464 14.48 19.99 9.37
CA GLU A 464 15.58 20.39 10.27
C GLU A 464 15.16 21.48 11.26
N LYS A 465 14.36 22.46 10.81
CA LYS A 465 13.73 23.47 11.67
C LYS A 465 12.87 22.84 12.77
N HIS A 466 12.05 21.86 12.42
CA HIS A 466 11.22 21.14 13.39
C HIS A 466 12.09 20.42 14.41
N ILE A 467 13.08 19.65 13.97
CA ILE A 467 14.00 18.91 14.86
C ILE A 467 14.70 19.88 15.83
N LEU A 468 15.20 21.00 15.33
CA LEU A 468 15.84 22.03 16.14
C LEU A 468 14.87 22.64 17.18
N ALA A 469 13.63 22.95 16.75
CA ALA A 469 12.61 23.49 17.65
C ALA A 469 12.28 22.54 18.79
N MET A 470 12.18 21.22 18.51
CA MET A 470 11.94 20.20 19.54
C MET A 470 13.12 20.07 20.51
N ARG A 471 14.37 20.14 20.03
CA ARG A 471 15.56 20.20 20.90
C ARG A 471 15.54 21.42 21.82
N CYS A 472 15.20 22.59 21.29
CA CYS A 472 15.09 23.84 22.06
C CYS A 472 13.98 23.77 23.14
N ARG A 473 12.91 23.01 22.89
CA ARG A 473 11.84 22.73 23.88
C ARG A 473 12.27 21.69 24.95
N GLY A 474 13.48 21.12 24.85
CA GLY A 474 14.00 20.12 25.79
C GLY A 474 13.59 18.68 25.48
N ALA A 475 13.02 18.41 24.31
CA ALA A 475 12.69 17.04 23.90
C ALA A 475 13.98 16.21 23.72
N ARG A 476 13.89 14.92 24.05
CA ARG A 476 14.98 13.96 23.82
C ARG A 476 14.98 13.56 22.35
N VAL A 477 16.04 13.94 21.62
CA VAL A 477 16.21 13.69 20.19
C VAL A 477 17.35 12.72 19.96
N GLU A 478 17.06 11.58 19.34
CA GLU A 478 18.01 10.60 18.83
C GLU A 478 18.06 10.70 17.32
N GLN A 479 19.26 10.82 16.74
CA GLN A 479 19.43 11.05 15.32
C GLN A 479 20.70 10.36 14.81
N GLN A 480 20.64 9.72 13.65
CA GLN A 480 21.81 9.19 12.96
C GLN A 480 22.71 10.30 12.41
N GLN A 481 23.95 9.96 12.08
CA GLN A 481 24.85 10.82 11.33
C GLN A 481 24.70 10.54 9.84
N LEU A 482 24.73 11.60 9.04
CA LEU A 482 24.75 11.47 7.58
C LEU A 482 26.14 11.04 7.10
N PRO A 483 26.23 10.04 6.20
CA PRO A 483 27.49 9.70 5.56
C PRO A 483 27.99 10.84 4.66
N PRO A 484 29.32 10.97 4.44
CA PRO A 484 29.89 12.05 3.63
C PRO A 484 29.37 12.12 2.19
N GLU A 485 29.04 10.97 1.60
CA GLU A 485 28.51 10.85 0.23
C GLU A 485 27.15 11.52 0.03
N THR A 486 26.47 11.90 1.11
CA THR A 486 25.18 12.60 1.07
C THR A 486 25.29 14.13 0.90
N GLU A 487 26.49 14.67 0.84
CA GLU A 487 26.78 16.12 0.82
C GLU A 487 26.04 16.87 -0.31
N TYR A 488 25.97 16.27 -1.51
CA TYR A 488 25.37 16.92 -2.69
C TYR A 488 23.86 16.69 -2.84
N GLY A 489 23.26 15.91 -1.94
CA GLY A 489 21.82 15.59 -1.93
C GLY A 489 21.04 16.31 -0.85
N THR A 490 19.76 16.03 -0.80
CA THR A 490 18.81 16.61 0.16
C THR A 490 18.48 15.61 1.28
N PHE A 491 19.46 15.09 1.97
CA PHE A 491 19.26 14.06 2.99
C PHE A 491 18.93 14.66 4.37
N VAL A 492 18.04 13.99 5.06
CA VAL A 492 17.75 14.19 6.48
C VAL A 492 17.93 12.84 7.19
N PRO A 493 18.72 12.77 8.25
CA PRO A 493 18.91 11.51 8.93
C PRO A 493 17.64 11.08 9.70
N PRO A 494 17.34 9.78 9.78
CA PRO A 494 16.27 9.25 10.59
C PRO A 494 16.37 9.76 12.03
N THR A 495 15.26 10.27 12.55
CA THR A 495 15.22 10.96 13.82
C THR A 495 14.06 10.45 14.68
N ILE A 496 14.34 10.11 15.94
CA ILE A 496 13.35 9.78 16.97
C ILE A 496 13.29 10.90 17.99
N ILE A 497 12.11 11.41 18.28
CA ILE A 497 11.85 12.51 19.23
C ILE A 497 10.86 12.03 20.29
N GLU A 498 11.29 11.94 21.54
CA GLU A 498 10.40 11.63 22.66
C GLU A 498 9.64 12.91 23.09
N ILE A 499 8.31 12.86 23.05
CA ILE A 499 7.39 13.95 23.43
C ILE A 499 6.47 13.48 24.57
N THR A 500 5.81 14.41 25.25
CA THR A 500 4.93 14.07 26.40
C THR A 500 3.47 13.90 25.99
N ASP A 501 3.03 14.60 24.95
CA ASP A 501 1.65 14.56 24.46
C ASP A 501 1.61 14.76 22.94
N ILE A 502 0.66 14.10 22.28
CA ILE A 502 0.44 14.23 20.83
C ILE A 502 0.04 15.67 20.44
N ALA A 503 -0.57 16.41 21.36
CA ALA A 503 -0.96 17.81 21.16
C ALA A 503 0.23 18.76 20.95
N GLU A 504 1.47 18.34 21.24
CA GLU A 504 2.68 19.11 20.92
C GLU A 504 2.92 19.24 19.41
N LEU A 505 2.25 18.40 18.59
CA LEU A 505 2.40 18.33 17.14
C LEU A 505 1.29 19.10 16.46
N GLU A 506 1.57 20.32 16.06
CA GLU A 506 0.60 21.23 15.41
C GLU A 506 0.32 20.85 13.94
N ARG A 507 1.29 20.22 13.27
CA ARG A 507 1.20 19.84 11.86
C ARG A 507 1.99 18.55 11.57
N GLU A 508 1.69 17.92 10.44
CA GLU A 508 2.46 16.80 9.92
C GLU A 508 3.90 17.20 9.58
N VAL A 509 4.87 16.40 10.01
CA VAL A 509 6.28 16.52 9.61
C VAL A 509 6.55 15.48 8.54
N PHE A 510 6.58 15.90 7.29
CA PHE A 510 6.64 15.01 6.12
C PHE A 510 8.10 14.62 5.79
N GLY A 511 8.67 13.75 6.61
CA GLY A 511 10.06 13.31 6.51
C GLY A 511 10.38 12.18 7.49
N PRO A 512 11.66 11.79 7.61
CA PRO A 512 12.10 10.65 8.43
C PRO A 512 12.17 11.02 9.93
N VAL A 513 11.06 11.47 10.48
CA VAL A 513 10.94 11.89 11.88
C VAL A 513 9.80 11.14 12.55
N LEU A 514 10.15 10.38 13.58
CA LEU A 514 9.20 9.63 14.41
C LEU A 514 9.11 10.28 15.80
N HIS A 515 7.92 10.65 16.21
CA HIS A 515 7.66 11.09 17.59
C HIS A 515 7.22 9.90 18.44
N VAL A 516 7.63 9.89 19.70
CA VAL A 516 7.31 8.81 20.63
C VAL A 516 6.61 9.38 21.85
N VAL A 517 5.46 8.80 22.19
CA VAL A 517 4.68 9.10 23.40
C VAL A 517 4.64 7.86 24.27
N ARG A 518 4.96 7.99 25.56
CA ARG A 518 4.75 6.93 26.55
C ARG A 518 3.41 7.11 27.21
N TYR A 519 2.61 6.03 27.31
CA TYR A 519 1.30 6.11 27.95
C TYR A 519 1.13 5.04 29.02
N LYS A 520 0.37 5.36 30.06
CA LYS A 520 -0.05 4.40 31.08
C LYS A 520 -1.30 3.66 30.62
N ARG A 521 -1.41 2.37 30.95
CA ARG A 521 -2.54 1.52 30.53
C ARG A 521 -3.91 2.15 30.82
N GLU A 522 -4.07 2.79 32.00
CA GLU A 522 -5.31 3.44 32.41
C GLU A 522 -5.66 4.68 31.56
N ARG A 523 -4.68 5.21 30.82
CA ARG A 523 -4.82 6.38 29.94
C ARG A 523 -5.10 6.03 28.50
N LEU A 524 -5.31 4.75 28.16
CA LEU A 524 -5.56 4.31 26.79
C LEU A 524 -6.73 5.05 26.13
N ASP A 525 -7.84 5.24 26.83
CA ASP A 525 -9.01 5.96 26.28
C ASP A 525 -8.70 7.43 26.02
N ALA A 526 -8.01 8.10 26.93
CA ALA A 526 -7.59 9.47 26.74
C ALA A 526 -6.60 9.63 25.59
N LEU A 527 -5.72 8.64 25.37
CA LEU A 527 -4.81 8.60 24.23
C LEU A 527 -5.58 8.47 22.91
N ILE A 528 -6.58 7.57 22.85
CA ILE A 528 -7.46 7.41 21.67
C ILE A 528 -8.17 8.73 21.36
N ASP A 529 -8.70 9.38 22.38
CA ASP A 529 -9.38 10.68 22.22
C ASP A 529 -8.42 11.77 21.76
N GLY A 530 -7.19 11.80 22.27
CA GLY A 530 -6.13 12.70 21.81
C GLY A 530 -5.74 12.48 20.35
N ILE A 531 -5.59 11.22 19.92
CA ILE A 531 -5.33 10.87 18.51
C ILE A 531 -6.49 11.37 17.62
N ASN A 532 -7.72 11.10 18.00
CA ASN A 532 -8.89 11.55 17.24
C ASN A 532 -9.04 13.08 17.21
N ALA A 533 -8.62 13.78 18.28
CA ALA A 533 -8.70 15.23 18.41
C ALA A 533 -7.76 15.98 17.44
N THR A 534 -6.73 15.33 16.90
CA THR A 534 -5.89 15.90 15.83
C THR A 534 -6.69 16.26 14.58
N GLY A 535 -7.87 15.65 14.39
CA GLY A 535 -8.72 15.81 13.22
C GLY A 535 -8.24 15.07 11.98
N TYR A 536 -7.04 14.53 11.99
CA TYR A 536 -6.52 13.64 10.95
C TYR A 536 -7.04 12.21 11.13
N GLY A 537 -7.15 11.48 10.03
CA GLY A 537 -7.62 10.09 10.07
C GLY A 537 -7.30 9.35 8.78
N LEU A 538 -6.01 9.19 8.44
CA LEU A 538 -5.60 8.44 7.27
C LEU A 538 -5.27 7.00 7.63
N THR A 539 -4.15 6.76 8.30
CA THR A 539 -3.77 5.42 8.77
C THR A 539 -3.61 5.38 10.29
N PHE A 540 -3.80 4.20 10.84
CA PHE A 540 -3.58 3.93 12.25
C PHE A 540 -3.06 2.50 12.43
N GLY A 541 -2.07 2.30 13.29
CA GLY A 541 -1.49 1.01 13.64
C GLY A 541 -1.82 0.59 15.07
N LEU A 542 -1.96 -0.71 15.28
CA LEU A 542 -2.14 -1.29 16.61
C LEU A 542 -1.31 -2.57 16.71
N HIS A 543 -0.45 -2.67 17.71
CA HIS A 543 0.22 -3.91 18.07
C HIS A 543 -0.25 -4.39 19.44
N THR A 544 -0.94 -5.51 19.46
CA THR A 544 -1.48 -6.18 20.65
C THR A 544 -1.80 -7.63 20.33
N ARG A 545 -1.78 -8.49 21.33
CA ARG A 545 -2.25 -9.89 21.23
C ARG A 545 -3.60 -10.11 21.95
N LEU A 546 -4.26 -9.03 22.37
CA LEU A 546 -5.51 -9.06 23.12
C LEU A 546 -6.68 -8.66 22.22
N ASP A 547 -7.60 -9.58 21.94
CA ASP A 547 -8.77 -9.34 21.09
C ASP A 547 -9.65 -8.21 21.63
N ASP A 548 -9.87 -8.15 22.95
CA ASP A 548 -10.62 -7.06 23.59
C ASP A 548 -9.99 -5.68 23.33
N THR A 549 -8.65 -5.61 23.31
CA THR A 549 -7.93 -4.38 22.99
C THR A 549 -8.11 -4.02 21.51
N ILE A 550 -8.03 -5.03 20.62
CA ILE A 550 -8.27 -4.82 19.17
C ILE A 550 -9.66 -4.24 18.97
N GLU A 551 -10.70 -4.88 19.51
CA GLU A 551 -12.08 -4.45 19.35
C GLU A 551 -12.31 -3.04 19.93
N ARG A 552 -11.83 -2.79 21.15
CA ARG A 552 -11.95 -1.50 21.83
C ARG A 552 -11.31 -0.35 21.06
N VAL A 553 -10.06 -0.55 20.59
CA VAL A 553 -9.29 0.49 19.91
C VAL A 553 -9.82 0.73 18.50
N THR A 554 -10.01 -0.33 17.70
CA THR A 554 -10.48 -0.20 16.31
C THR A 554 -11.91 0.32 16.24
N GLY A 555 -12.75 0.05 17.23
CA GLY A 555 -14.11 0.58 17.32
C GLY A 555 -14.19 2.09 17.63
N ARG A 556 -13.11 2.69 18.17
CA ARG A 556 -13.10 4.11 18.59
C ARG A 556 -12.21 5.01 17.73
N ILE A 557 -11.16 4.48 17.13
CA ILE A 557 -10.24 5.25 16.28
C ILE A 557 -10.95 5.70 14.99
N LYS A 558 -10.80 6.98 14.67
CA LYS A 558 -11.40 7.61 13.50
C LYS A 558 -10.39 7.71 12.35
N ALA A 559 -9.87 6.59 11.85
CA ALA A 559 -9.00 6.54 10.68
C ALA A 559 -9.64 5.80 9.52
N GLY A 560 -9.18 6.09 8.31
CA GLY A 560 -9.63 5.43 7.10
C GLY A 560 -9.11 4.00 7.01
N ASN A 561 -7.83 3.78 7.32
CA ASN A 561 -7.18 2.48 7.29
C ASN A 561 -6.63 2.13 8.68
N LEU A 562 -7.08 1.00 9.21
CA LEU A 562 -6.67 0.47 10.51
C LEU A 562 -5.87 -0.80 10.28
N TYR A 563 -4.66 -0.85 10.82
CA TYR A 563 -3.75 -1.99 10.66
C TYR A 563 -3.45 -2.61 12.03
N VAL A 564 -3.66 -3.91 12.15
CA VAL A 564 -3.41 -4.64 13.39
C VAL A 564 -2.28 -5.63 13.18
N ASN A 565 -1.25 -5.56 14.04
CA ASN A 565 -0.07 -6.42 14.03
C ASN A 565 0.66 -6.45 12.68
N ARG A 566 0.78 -5.29 12.05
CA ARG A 566 1.56 -5.05 10.83
C ARG A 566 1.93 -3.56 10.69
N ASN A 567 2.77 -3.25 9.73
CA ASN A 567 3.11 -1.88 9.37
C ASN A 567 1.91 -1.11 8.77
N THR A 568 1.99 0.22 8.74
CA THR A 568 0.92 1.14 8.29
C THR A 568 1.01 1.55 6.83
N ILE A 569 1.99 1.03 6.08
CA ILE A 569 2.24 1.39 4.68
C ILE A 569 1.94 0.23 3.72
N GLY A 570 2.01 0.48 2.41
CA GLY A 570 1.92 -0.57 1.39
C GLY A 570 0.51 -1.12 1.20
N ALA A 571 -0.51 -0.27 1.20
CA ALA A 571 -1.87 -0.67 0.83
C ALA A 571 -1.93 -1.20 -0.60
N ILE A 572 -2.62 -2.34 -0.80
CA ILE A 572 -2.71 -3.02 -2.08
C ILE A 572 -4.05 -2.66 -2.75
N VAL A 573 -3.99 -2.28 -4.04
CA VAL A 573 -5.17 -1.91 -4.83
C VAL A 573 -6.20 -3.04 -4.86
N GLY A 574 -7.44 -2.73 -4.51
CA GLY A 574 -8.55 -3.70 -4.48
C GLY A 574 -8.59 -4.61 -3.25
N VAL A 575 -7.52 -4.66 -2.46
CA VAL A 575 -7.40 -5.45 -1.22
C VAL A 575 -7.56 -4.58 0.02
N GLN A 576 -6.84 -3.46 0.04
CA GLN A 576 -6.87 -2.48 1.12
C GLN A 576 -7.17 -1.10 0.51
N PRO A 577 -8.43 -0.79 0.16
CA PRO A 577 -8.78 0.51 -0.37
C PRO A 577 -8.26 1.62 0.52
N PHE A 578 -7.55 2.58 -0.07
CA PHE A 578 -6.79 3.57 0.67
C PHE A 578 -7.42 4.96 0.58
N GLY A 579 -7.60 5.59 1.74
CA GLY A 579 -8.13 6.95 1.82
C GLY A 579 -8.48 7.37 3.22
N GLY A 580 -8.36 8.66 3.47
CA GLY A 580 -8.56 9.29 4.78
C GLY A 580 -9.98 9.77 5.05
N ARG A 581 -10.18 10.24 6.27
CA ARG A 581 -11.37 10.98 6.73
C ARG A 581 -10.94 12.23 7.50
N GLY A 582 -11.89 13.12 7.76
CA GLY A 582 -11.60 14.38 8.45
C GLY A 582 -10.64 15.25 7.63
N LEU A 583 -9.54 15.69 8.25
CA LEU A 583 -8.50 16.48 7.59
C LEU A 583 -7.69 15.68 6.56
N SER A 584 -7.79 14.35 6.56
CA SER A 584 -6.99 13.47 5.70
C SER A 584 -7.67 13.08 4.39
N GLY A 585 -8.94 13.38 4.19
CA GLY A 585 -9.57 13.06 2.91
C GLY A 585 -11.10 13.18 2.91
N THR A 586 -11.64 13.25 1.70
CA THR A 586 -13.09 13.34 1.45
C THR A 586 -13.72 11.97 1.18
N GLY A 587 -12.90 10.96 0.80
CA GLY A 587 -13.38 9.72 0.19
C GLY A 587 -14.05 9.95 -1.17
N PRO A 588 -14.47 8.87 -1.84
CA PRO A 588 -14.27 7.48 -1.47
C PRO A 588 -12.81 7.03 -1.61
N LYS A 589 -12.47 5.87 -1.02
CA LYS A 589 -11.09 5.36 -0.99
C LYS A 589 -10.62 4.92 -2.37
N ALA A 590 -9.40 5.32 -2.74
CA ALA A 590 -8.71 4.88 -3.95
C ALA A 590 -8.49 3.35 -3.94
N GLY A 591 -8.57 2.71 -5.11
CA GLY A 591 -8.51 1.25 -5.22
C GLY A 591 -9.68 0.53 -4.54
N GLY A 592 -10.76 1.24 -4.24
CA GLY A 592 -11.94 0.70 -3.59
C GLY A 592 -13.15 0.56 -4.51
N PRO A 593 -14.15 -0.25 -4.11
CA PRO A 593 -15.30 -0.57 -4.94
C PRO A 593 -16.21 0.62 -5.26
N LEU A 594 -16.14 1.70 -4.48
CA LEU A 594 -17.00 2.88 -4.63
C LEU A 594 -16.32 4.05 -5.35
N TYR A 595 -15.03 3.94 -5.68
CA TYR A 595 -14.26 5.08 -6.18
C TYR A 595 -14.79 5.63 -7.51
N LEU A 596 -15.07 4.75 -8.46
CA LEU A 596 -15.59 5.13 -9.77
C LEU A 596 -16.99 5.77 -9.71
N ASN A 597 -17.78 5.45 -8.68
CA ASN A 597 -19.15 5.97 -8.53
C ASN A 597 -19.18 7.50 -8.35
N ARG A 598 -18.08 8.09 -7.87
CA ARG A 598 -17.97 9.55 -7.70
C ARG A 598 -17.64 10.27 -9.00
N LEU A 599 -17.27 9.53 -10.05
CA LEU A 599 -16.81 10.06 -11.33
C LEU A 599 -17.86 9.93 -12.45
N VAL A 600 -19.09 9.57 -12.10
CA VAL A 600 -20.23 9.47 -13.03
C VAL A 600 -21.43 10.24 -12.47
N ALA A 601 -22.27 10.74 -13.38
CA ALA A 601 -23.45 11.54 -13.03
C ALA A 601 -24.55 10.71 -12.34
N LEU A 602 -24.66 9.43 -12.71
CA LEU A 602 -25.61 8.48 -12.13
C LEU A 602 -24.82 7.23 -11.69
N PRO A 603 -24.40 7.17 -10.43
CA PRO A 603 -23.64 6.02 -9.95
C PRO A 603 -24.48 4.73 -9.96
N PRO A 604 -23.86 3.56 -10.07
CA PRO A 604 -24.55 2.29 -9.87
C PRO A 604 -25.21 2.23 -8.49
N VAL A 605 -26.38 1.61 -8.43
CA VAL A 605 -27.04 1.39 -7.14
C VAL A 605 -26.28 0.29 -6.41
N PHE A 606 -25.77 0.61 -5.25
CA PHE A 606 -25.14 -0.38 -4.38
C PHE A 606 -26.26 -1.12 -3.63
N GLU A 607 -26.61 -2.32 -4.10
CA GLU A 607 -27.61 -3.17 -3.43
C GLU A 607 -27.00 -3.88 -2.22
N ALA A 608 -26.85 -3.18 -1.12
CA ALA A 608 -26.72 -3.82 0.18
C ALA A 608 -28.12 -3.92 0.80
N ARG A 609 -28.77 -5.07 0.67
CA ARG A 609 -30.02 -5.32 1.34
C ARG A 609 -29.74 -5.65 2.82
N SER A 610 -30.07 -4.74 3.72
CA SER A 610 -30.16 -5.02 5.14
C SER A 610 -31.61 -5.27 5.51
N SER A 611 -31.89 -6.42 6.10
CA SER A 611 -33.23 -6.76 6.62
C SER A 611 -33.58 -6.07 7.94
N HIS A 612 -32.64 -5.36 8.55
CA HIS A 612 -32.85 -4.72 9.85
C HIS A 612 -32.33 -3.29 9.87
N LEU A 613 -33.15 -2.35 10.31
CA LEU A 613 -32.74 -0.99 10.62
C LEU A 613 -31.82 -0.99 11.85
N ASN A 614 -30.88 -0.05 11.92
CA ASN A 614 -30.10 0.13 13.16
C ASN A 614 -30.96 0.77 14.26
N SER A 615 -30.57 0.52 15.50
CA SER A 615 -31.33 1.01 16.65
C SER A 615 -31.61 2.51 16.52
N PRO A 616 -30.66 3.43 16.26
CA PRO A 616 -30.93 4.85 16.12
C PRO A 616 -31.92 5.21 14.99
N LEU A 617 -31.85 4.49 13.85
CA LEU A 617 -32.79 4.74 12.75
C LEU A 617 -34.18 4.19 13.06
N GLN A 618 -34.27 3.04 13.75
CA GLN A 618 -35.54 2.50 14.20
C GLN A 618 -36.18 3.45 15.20
N ASP A 619 -35.41 3.93 16.19
CA ASP A 619 -35.90 4.89 17.19
C ASP A 619 -36.41 6.19 16.53
N PHE A 620 -35.70 6.67 15.49
CA PHE A 620 -36.13 7.83 14.70
C PHE A 620 -37.39 7.56 13.90
N VAL A 621 -37.54 6.39 13.30
CA VAL A 621 -38.73 5.97 12.57
C VAL A 621 -39.93 5.90 13.53
N ASP A 622 -39.75 5.29 14.69
CA ASP A 622 -40.81 5.16 15.71
C ASP A 622 -41.24 6.53 16.24
N TRP A 623 -40.29 7.45 16.44
CA TRP A 623 -40.59 8.83 16.79
C TRP A 623 -41.39 9.55 15.70
N LEU A 624 -41.02 9.41 14.43
CA LEU A 624 -41.74 10.00 13.30
C LEU A 624 -43.19 9.49 13.22
N GLU A 625 -43.38 8.18 13.43
CA GLU A 625 -44.74 7.59 13.46
C GLU A 625 -45.56 8.11 14.62
N ALA A 626 -45.00 8.11 15.83
CA ALA A 626 -45.65 8.63 17.02
C ALA A 626 -46.00 10.14 16.91
N SER A 627 -45.18 10.88 16.12
CA SER A 627 -45.40 12.32 15.87
C SER A 627 -46.31 12.60 14.66
N GLY A 628 -46.90 11.59 14.03
CA GLY A 628 -47.83 11.74 12.91
C GLY A 628 -47.19 11.97 11.54
N TYR A 629 -45.86 11.80 11.41
CA TYR A 629 -45.10 11.99 10.15
C TYR A 629 -44.96 10.68 9.37
N ALA A 630 -46.06 9.98 9.08
CA ALA A 630 -46.06 8.65 8.47
C ALA A 630 -45.30 8.56 7.11
N ALA A 631 -45.41 9.61 6.25
CA ALA A 631 -44.70 9.65 4.98
C ALA A 631 -43.17 9.73 5.17
N ASN A 632 -42.70 10.50 6.15
CA ASN A 632 -41.29 10.64 6.49
C ASN A 632 -40.75 9.34 7.13
N ALA A 633 -41.56 8.68 7.96
CA ALA A 633 -41.21 7.37 8.53
C ALA A 633 -41.02 6.30 7.43
N ALA A 634 -41.96 6.25 6.47
CA ALA A 634 -41.84 5.35 5.33
C ALA A 634 -40.60 5.64 4.49
N MET A 635 -40.23 6.91 4.28
CA MET A 635 -39.02 7.32 3.58
C MET A 635 -37.76 6.94 4.36
N ALA A 636 -37.74 7.17 5.67
CA ALA A 636 -36.63 6.80 6.54
C ALA A 636 -36.37 5.28 6.55
N ARG A 637 -37.43 4.46 6.60
CA ARG A 637 -37.36 2.99 6.44
C ARG A 637 -36.72 2.62 5.12
N ARG A 638 -37.22 3.19 4.02
CA ARG A 638 -36.69 2.91 2.68
C ARG A 638 -35.22 3.27 2.54
N TYR A 639 -34.77 4.38 3.11
CA TYR A 639 -33.36 4.73 3.16
C TYR A 639 -32.54 3.73 3.99
N GLY A 640 -33.08 3.25 5.10
CA GLY A 640 -32.44 2.21 5.91
C GLY A 640 -32.30 0.87 5.19
N GLU A 641 -33.32 0.48 4.41
CA GLU A 641 -33.32 -0.77 3.63
C GLU A 641 -32.33 -0.75 2.47
N VAL A 642 -32.17 0.40 1.80
CA VAL A 642 -31.27 0.56 0.64
C VAL A 642 -29.90 1.12 1.01
N SER A 643 -29.67 1.42 2.29
CA SER A 643 -28.39 2.00 2.72
C SER A 643 -27.28 0.97 2.73
N ALA A 644 -26.21 1.27 1.98
CA ALA A 644 -24.95 0.51 2.01
C ALA A 644 -24.18 0.63 3.34
N LEU A 645 -24.66 1.45 4.29
CA LEU A 645 -23.96 1.80 5.52
C LEU A 645 -23.71 0.65 6.50
N ARG A 646 -24.10 -0.58 6.16
CA ARG A 646 -23.85 -1.78 6.97
C ARG A 646 -23.14 -2.90 6.24
N ALA A 647 -22.72 -2.67 5.01
CA ALA A 647 -21.98 -3.65 4.29
C ALA A 647 -20.58 -3.79 4.89
N ASN A 648 -20.36 -4.88 5.61
CA ASN A 648 -19.03 -5.36 5.93
C ASN A 648 -18.65 -6.35 4.84
N LEU A 649 -17.65 -6.00 4.03
CA LEU A 649 -17.13 -6.86 2.97
C LEU A 649 -15.76 -7.37 3.40
N THR A 650 -15.53 -8.67 3.36
CA THR A 650 -14.18 -9.21 3.40
C THR A 650 -13.64 -9.17 1.98
N LEU A 651 -12.57 -8.41 1.77
CA LEU A 651 -11.90 -8.31 0.48
C LEU A 651 -10.85 -9.41 0.37
N GLU A 652 -10.68 -9.96 -0.86
CA GLU A 652 -9.62 -10.91 -1.16
C GLU A 652 -8.25 -10.28 -0.88
N GLY A 653 -7.30 -11.07 -0.38
CA GLY A 653 -5.98 -10.59 -0.04
C GLY A 653 -4.99 -11.72 0.17
N PRO A 654 -3.74 -11.40 0.51
CA PRO A 654 -2.72 -12.39 0.81
C PRO A 654 -3.14 -13.36 1.93
N VAL A 655 -2.63 -14.59 1.85
CA VAL A 655 -2.83 -15.59 2.90
C VAL A 655 -2.28 -15.09 4.23
N GLY A 656 -3.07 -15.22 5.29
CA GLY A 656 -2.70 -14.76 6.64
C GLY A 656 -3.19 -13.35 6.98
N GLU A 657 -3.79 -12.61 6.03
CA GLU A 657 -4.46 -11.34 6.28
C GLU A 657 -5.98 -11.47 6.18
N ARG A 658 -6.69 -10.74 7.04
CA ARG A 658 -8.13 -10.53 6.94
C ARG A 658 -8.40 -9.05 6.68
N ASN A 659 -8.89 -8.73 5.47
CA ASN A 659 -9.16 -7.37 5.04
C ASN A 659 -10.66 -7.09 5.12
N LEU A 660 -11.10 -6.34 6.13
CA LEU A 660 -12.49 -5.97 6.34
C LEU A 660 -12.74 -4.55 5.83
N TYR A 661 -13.59 -4.42 4.83
CA TYR A 661 -14.05 -3.14 4.30
C TYR A 661 -15.44 -2.83 4.86
N SER A 662 -15.57 -1.75 5.60
CA SER A 662 -16.82 -1.36 6.24
C SER A 662 -17.17 0.09 5.95
N LEU A 663 -18.49 0.37 5.89
CA LEU A 663 -19.04 1.72 5.75
C LEU A 663 -19.61 2.15 7.11
N HIS A 664 -19.16 3.30 7.58
CA HIS A 664 -19.63 3.88 8.83
C HIS A 664 -20.36 5.20 8.56
N PRO A 665 -21.53 5.43 9.17
CA PRO A 665 -22.21 6.72 9.08
C PRO A 665 -21.37 7.81 9.73
N ARG A 666 -21.36 9.00 9.12
CA ARG A 666 -20.65 10.18 9.69
C ARG A 666 -21.46 10.90 10.77
N GLY A 667 -22.66 10.44 11.07
CA GLY A 667 -23.66 11.13 11.87
C GLY A 667 -24.56 12.03 10.99
N LEU A 668 -25.59 12.60 11.59
CA LEU A 668 -26.45 13.61 10.98
C LEU A 668 -25.82 14.99 11.08
#